data_5cf50c885623d833c8eef4f5f9cc79e2
#
_entry.id   5cf50c885623d833c8eef4f5f9cc79e2
#
_cell.length_a   1.000
_cell.length_b   1.000
_cell.length_c   1.000
_cell.angle_alpha   90.00
_cell.angle_beta   90.00
_cell.angle_gamma   90.00
#
_symmetry.space_group_name_H-M   'P 1'
#
loop_
_entity.id
_entity.type
_entity.pdbx_description
1 polymer ?
#
loop_
_entity_poly.entity_id
_entity_poly.type
_entity_poly.pdbx_seq_one_letter_code
_entity_poly.pdbx_strand_id
1 'polypeptide(L)'
;MKVFRSHLLVCGGTGCHASGSIAVKKILVDELNKRGLSEEIKVVETGCNGFCAQGPIMVVYPEGIIYMNIRTEDVPVLVEEHFVKGRPVERLFYKEPGKEDRIPSMQEIPFFALQDLRVLRNRGLIDPENIEEYIARDGYSGMAKALTEMTPEQVVAEVLKSGLRGRGGAGFPTGLKWQFAQRSPGDVKYVLCNADEGDPGAFMDRSVLEADPHAVLEGMVIAAKAIGSKHGYIYCRAEYPLAIHRLNVALGQAREMGLLGKDILGTGFDFDIEIYQGAGAFVCGEETALMTSIEGKRGMPRPRPPFPAVAGLWAKPSVLNNVETLANIGQIILRGGEWYAGVGTEKSKGTKVFALTGDVNNVGLVEVPMGTTLGAIIYDIGGGIPGGKKFKAAQLGGPSGGCIPIQHLNASVDYEKVAELGAIMGSGGLIVMNEDKCAVDMARFFMDFCKDESCGKCTPCREGTQRMLDILTNICKGKGKEGDIELLESMATVIKDAALCGLGQTAPNPVLSTIRYFRNEYEEHIRDKKCRAAVCSALFKSPCQHTCPIGMDIPAYIALIRDNRLEDAYKVMMKTNPFPSVCGRVCDHQCQTKCRRGLLDEPVAIKFLKRYISDNASRPQVKPVGITRKEKIAVVGAGPAGLTCSRDLALRGYAVTVFEELPTPGGMLSWGIPSYRLPRTILDREIDDIRKLGVEIRCNTRVGREVPWGKVNEDFDCVYLAPGAHKSQRMGVEGEDLKGVWGGVEFLRDYNGDEEGWKSGKKSLGSRVAVIGGGNSAIDAARTALRLGAEVTILYRRLREDMPAAAEEIVAAEHEGIKIEYLIAPLCVVGSNGRATGIECLRQKLGDFDSSGRKRPVAIKGSEFTLSVDTVIAAIGQAPDLSFVPAESGVKVNKWSCFDVKDDIASQTTNAKFFAGGDAVTGPSTVIKAIAAGHGAAEDIDGWIRKKNGEPAWVPPSEEQIHIPFVVDEETVECPQAHMPELEADFRRKNFAEVELGYKKDQALKEATRCLRCDAEI
;
A
#
# COMPACT_ATOMS: atom_id res chain seq x y z
N MET A 1 -3.60 -53.91 2.09
CA MET A 1 -3.54 -52.44 2.14
C MET A 1 -2.45 -52.06 3.13
N LYS A 2 -1.42 -51.36 2.71
CA LYS A 2 -0.36 -50.90 3.60
C LYS A 2 -0.87 -49.69 4.38
N VAL A 3 -0.83 -49.72 5.71
CA VAL A 3 -1.27 -48.63 6.57
C VAL A 3 -0.05 -47.84 7.00
N PHE A 4 -0.05 -46.52 6.73
CA PHE A 4 0.98 -45.60 7.18
C PHE A 4 0.51 -44.83 8.42
N ARG A 5 1.40 -44.59 9.38
CA ARG A 5 1.07 -43.77 10.57
C ARG A 5 0.98 -42.26 10.22
N SER A 6 1.75 -41.82 9.23
CA SER A 6 1.73 -40.42 8.78
C SER A 6 1.90 -40.34 7.27
N HIS A 7 1.26 -39.32 6.69
CA HIS A 7 1.46 -38.89 5.30
C HIS A 7 2.09 -37.50 5.29
N LEU A 8 3.18 -37.33 4.56
CA LEU A 8 3.87 -36.06 4.38
C LEU A 8 3.45 -35.50 3.03
N LEU A 9 2.54 -34.54 3.04
CA LEU A 9 1.95 -33.92 1.86
C LEU A 9 2.83 -32.74 1.43
N VAL A 10 3.73 -32.96 0.46
CA VAL A 10 4.67 -31.95 -0.04
C VAL A 10 4.05 -31.23 -1.22
N CYS A 11 4.00 -29.92 -1.17
CA CYS A 11 3.46 -29.12 -2.27
C CYS A 11 4.30 -29.24 -3.55
N GLY A 12 3.68 -29.76 -4.62
CA GLY A 12 4.25 -29.96 -5.95
C GLY A 12 3.72 -28.98 -7.00
N GLY A 13 3.25 -27.80 -6.61
CA GLY A 13 2.90 -26.75 -7.57
C GLY A 13 4.12 -25.98 -8.07
N THR A 14 4.03 -25.38 -9.25
CA THR A 14 5.13 -24.65 -9.91
C THR A 14 5.86 -23.66 -9.02
N GLY A 15 5.17 -22.89 -8.16
CA GLY A 15 5.81 -21.96 -7.24
C GLY A 15 6.72 -22.64 -6.20
N CYS A 16 6.25 -23.76 -5.62
CA CYS A 16 7.06 -24.54 -4.67
C CYS A 16 8.22 -25.28 -5.37
N HIS A 17 8.02 -25.76 -6.62
CA HIS A 17 9.10 -26.31 -7.42
C HIS A 17 10.22 -25.28 -7.65
N ALA A 18 9.88 -24.05 -8.03
CA ALA A 18 10.83 -22.96 -8.20
C ALA A 18 11.58 -22.61 -6.89
N SER A 19 10.93 -22.81 -5.73
CA SER A 19 11.53 -22.61 -4.39
C SER A 19 12.29 -23.82 -3.86
N GLY A 20 12.42 -24.93 -4.65
CA GLY A 20 13.24 -26.08 -4.30
C GLY A 20 12.51 -27.27 -3.67
N SER A 21 11.16 -27.36 -3.72
CA SER A 21 10.40 -28.46 -3.11
C SER A 21 10.78 -29.85 -3.67
N ILE A 22 11.21 -29.94 -4.93
CA ILE A 22 11.70 -31.20 -5.52
C ILE A 22 12.92 -31.72 -4.77
N ALA A 23 13.90 -30.84 -4.48
CA ALA A 23 15.11 -31.20 -3.73
C ALA A 23 14.77 -31.58 -2.27
N VAL A 24 13.87 -30.80 -1.64
CA VAL A 24 13.36 -31.10 -0.29
C VAL A 24 12.71 -32.48 -0.25
N LYS A 25 11.78 -32.79 -1.18
CA LYS A 25 11.13 -34.10 -1.29
C LYS A 25 12.14 -35.23 -1.46
N LYS A 26 13.13 -35.05 -2.34
CA LYS A 26 14.17 -36.08 -2.60
C LYS A 26 14.94 -36.38 -1.32
N ILE A 27 15.46 -35.36 -0.64
CA ILE A 27 16.23 -35.53 0.60
C ILE A 27 15.36 -36.12 1.72
N LEU A 28 14.07 -35.72 1.79
CA LEU A 28 13.12 -36.27 2.75
C LEU A 28 12.94 -37.77 2.56
N VAL A 29 12.74 -38.25 1.33
CA VAL A 29 12.63 -39.68 1.00
C VAL A 29 13.92 -40.41 1.35
N ASP A 30 15.07 -39.85 1.02
CA ASP A 30 16.39 -40.46 1.31
C ASP A 30 16.64 -40.56 2.83
N GLU A 31 16.28 -39.53 3.62
CA GLU A 31 16.42 -39.53 5.08
C GLU A 31 15.46 -40.53 5.76
N LEU A 32 14.21 -40.63 5.29
CA LEU A 32 13.25 -41.66 5.79
C LEU A 32 13.74 -43.08 5.51
N ASN A 33 14.27 -43.32 4.30
CA ASN A 33 14.85 -44.63 3.93
C ASN A 33 16.07 -44.98 4.78
N LYS A 34 17.01 -44.06 5.01
CA LYS A 34 18.20 -44.28 5.87
C LYS A 34 17.81 -44.67 7.29
N ARG A 35 16.69 -44.19 7.80
CA ARG A 35 16.22 -44.43 9.17
C ARG A 35 15.20 -45.58 9.27
N GLY A 36 14.87 -46.22 8.15
CA GLY A 36 13.90 -47.34 8.14
C GLY A 36 12.45 -46.89 8.34
N LEU A 37 12.13 -45.61 8.18
CA LEU A 37 10.80 -45.03 8.39
C LEU A 37 9.90 -45.07 7.14
N SER A 38 10.40 -45.45 5.99
CA SER A 38 9.65 -45.50 4.70
C SER A 38 8.48 -46.52 4.70
N GLU A 39 8.50 -47.49 5.64
CA GLU A 39 7.40 -48.44 5.84
C GLU A 39 6.25 -47.85 6.67
N GLU A 40 6.50 -46.80 7.41
CA GLU A 40 5.55 -46.16 8.35
C GLU A 40 5.05 -44.80 7.89
N ILE A 41 5.84 -44.13 7.06
CA ILE A 41 5.59 -42.75 6.62
C ILE A 41 5.58 -42.70 5.09
N LYS A 42 4.49 -42.21 4.51
CA LYS A 42 4.33 -42.02 3.07
C LYS A 42 4.59 -40.54 2.71
N VAL A 43 5.49 -40.30 1.77
CA VAL A 43 5.65 -38.97 1.16
C VAL A 43 4.78 -38.91 -0.09
N VAL A 44 3.89 -37.91 -0.14
CA VAL A 44 2.97 -37.68 -1.26
C VAL A 44 3.29 -36.31 -1.84
N GLU A 45 3.49 -36.23 -3.12
CA GLU A 45 3.52 -34.94 -3.83
C GLU A 45 2.08 -34.53 -4.16
N THR A 46 1.62 -33.47 -3.52
CA THR A 46 0.27 -32.96 -3.76
C THR A 46 0.28 -31.91 -4.86
N GLY A 47 -0.89 -31.51 -5.31
CA GLY A 47 -1.05 -30.32 -6.15
C GLY A 47 -0.67 -29.03 -5.42
N CYS A 48 -0.86 -27.89 -6.11
CA CYS A 48 -0.58 -26.58 -5.55
C CYS A 48 -1.38 -26.32 -4.27
N ASN A 49 -0.68 -25.99 -3.17
CA ASN A 49 -1.32 -25.63 -1.89
C ASN A 49 -1.91 -24.20 -1.88
N GLY A 50 -1.51 -23.36 -2.83
CA GLY A 50 -2.02 -22.02 -2.98
C GLY A 50 -1.38 -20.95 -2.10
N PHE A 51 -0.44 -21.27 -1.19
CA PHE A 51 0.24 -20.31 -0.32
C PHE A 51 1.68 -20.06 -0.79
N CYS A 52 1.82 -19.44 -1.95
CA CYS A 52 3.10 -19.34 -2.67
C CYS A 52 4.18 -18.57 -1.93
N ALA A 53 3.81 -17.56 -1.11
CA ALA A 53 4.77 -16.79 -0.31
C ALA A 53 5.53 -17.64 0.72
N GLN A 54 5.01 -18.81 1.08
CA GLN A 54 5.54 -19.66 2.17
C GLN A 54 6.14 -20.98 1.66
N GLY A 55 6.33 -21.11 0.36
CA GLY A 55 6.91 -22.32 -0.24
C GLY A 55 8.42 -22.46 0.02
N PRO A 56 8.92 -23.70 0.07
CA PRO A 56 8.28 -25.02 0.06
C PRO A 56 7.44 -25.34 1.28
N ILE A 57 6.27 -25.97 1.06
CA ILE A 57 5.30 -26.30 2.09
C ILE A 57 5.16 -27.80 2.22
N MET A 58 5.06 -28.31 3.46
CA MET A 58 4.72 -29.70 3.77
C MET A 58 3.67 -29.72 4.88
N VAL A 59 2.62 -30.52 4.69
CA VAL A 59 1.60 -30.80 5.71
C VAL A 59 1.78 -32.23 6.20
N VAL A 60 1.81 -32.40 7.52
CA VAL A 60 1.89 -33.71 8.18
C VAL A 60 0.48 -34.15 8.54
N TYR A 61 0.00 -35.22 7.91
CA TYR A 61 -1.32 -35.78 8.17
C TYR A 61 -1.18 -37.09 8.92
N PRO A 62 -2.01 -37.38 9.95
CA PRO A 62 -3.27 -36.72 10.34
C PRO A 62 -3.13 -35.55 11.32
N GLU A 63 -1.95 -35.22 11.80
CA GLU A 63 -1.72 -34.20 12.86
C GLU A 63 -2.15 -32.79 12.44
N GLY A 64 -2.18 -32.50 11.13
CA GLY A 64 -2.53 -31.18 10.58
C GLY A 64 -1.44 -30.13 10.75
N ILE A 65 -0.22 -30.55 11.13
CA ILE A 65 0.93 -29.64 11.29
C ILE A 65 1.42 -29.21 9.92
N ILE A 66 1.61 -27.91 9.74
CA ILE A 66 2.13 -27.33 8.50
C ILE A 66 3.52 -26.73 8.72
N TYR A 67 4.47 -27.13 7.87
CA TYR A 67 5.81 -26.60 7.81
C TYR A 67 5.98 -25.73 6.56
N MET A 68 6.65 -24.59 6.69
CA MET A 68 6.79 -23.58 5.66
C MET A 68 8.24 -23.16 5.46
N ASN A 69 8.56 -22.65 4.26
CA ASN A 69 9.92 -22.21 3.90
C ASN A 69 11.00 -23.25 4.17
N ILE A 70 10.69 -24.53 3.93
CA ILE A 70 11.57 -25.65 4.21
C ILE A 70 12.76 -25.63 3.27
N ARG A 71 13.97 -25.63 3.83
CA ARG A 71 15.22 -25.78 3.07
C ARG A 71 15.74 -27.21 3.16
N THR A 72 16.63 -27.54 2.25
CA THR A 72 17.25 -28.87 2.21
C THR A 72 18.00 -29.20 3.51
N GLU A 73 18.65 -28.25 4.15
CA GLU A 73 19.33 -28.38 5.44
C GLU A 73 18.39 -28.59 6.63
N ASP A 74 17.10 -28.26 6.48
CA ASP A 74 16.11 -28.47 7.55
C ASP A 74 15.63 -29.90 7.63
N VAL A 75 15.69 -30.66 6.51
CA VAL A 75 15.08 -31.99 6.39
C VAL A 75 15.65 -33.01 7.39
N PRO A 76 17.00 -33.14 7.58
CA PRO A 76 17.53 -34.08 8.56
C PRO A 76 17.06 -33.79 9.99
N VAL A 77 16.94 -32.49 10.35
CA VAL A 77 16.45 -32.05 11.66
C VAL A 77 14.95 -32.36 11.78
N LEU A 78 14.18 -32.12 10.74
CA LEU A 78 12.73 -32.41 10.69
C LEU A 78 12.48 -33.89 10.93
N VAL A 79 13.20 -34.78 10.22
CA VAL A 79 13.06 -36.22 10.37
C VAL A 79 13.46 -36.67 11.76
N GLU A 80 14.58 -36.19 12.31
CA GLU A 80 15.04 -36.54 13.62
C GLU A 80 14.12 -36.09 14.76
N GLU A 81 13.75 -34.81 14.75
CA GLU A 81 12.99 -34.23 15.86
C GLU A 81 11.50 -34.64 15.79
N HIS A 82 10.86 -34.50 14.62
CA HIS A 82 9.42 -34.75 14.52
C HIS A 82 9.12 -36.22 14.35
N PHE A 83 9.73 -36.93 13.38
CA PHE A 83 9.27 -38.26 13.02
C PHE A 83 9.94 -39.40 13.85
N VAL A 84 11.13 -39.14 14.39
CA VAL A 84 11.78 -40.08 15.34
C VAL A 84 11.43 -39.77 16.79
N LYS A 85 11.53 -38.50 17.21
CA LYS A 85 11.36 -38.10 18.64
C LYS A 85 9.97 -37.57 19.00
N GLY A 86 9.08 -37.35 18.02
CA GLY A 86 7.73 -36.81 18.22
C GLY A 86 7.68 -35.33 18.66
N ARG A 87 8.71 -34.56 18.34
CA ARG A 87 8.82 -33.13 18.70
C ARG A 87 8.78 -32.25 17.45
N PRO A 88 7.66 -31.56 17.18
CA PRO A 88 7.56 -30.68 16.04
C PRO A 88 8.63 -29.57 16.05
N VAL A 89 9.05 -29.12 14.84
CA VAL A 89 10.12 -28.12 14.67
C VAL A 89 9.49 -26.73 14.55
N GLU A 90 9.29 -26.06 15.68
CA GLU A 90 8.54 -24.79 15.80
C GLU A 90 9.06 -23.66 14.89
N ARG A 91 10.38 -23.59 14.64
CA ARG A 91 10.96 -22.54 13.79
C ARG A 91 10.44 -22.56 12.33
N LEU A 92 9.89 -23.69 11.88
CA LEU A 92 9.32 -23.89 10.55
C LEU A 92 7.79 -23.69 10.51
N PHE A 93 7.16 -23.32 11.63
CA PHE A 93 5.74 -22.98 11.66
C PHE A 93 5.50 -21.60 11.06
N TYR A 94 4.27 -21.38 10.63
CA TYR A 94 3.86 -20.07 10.12
C TYR A 94 4.00 -19.00 11.19
N LYS A 95 4.65 -17.89 10.84
CA LYS A 95 4.72 -16.66 11.65
C LYS A 95 3.83 -15.60 11.03
N GLU A 96 2.80 -15.17 11.74
CA GLU A 96 1.93 -14.11 11.27
C GLU A 96 2.69 -12.77 11.21
N PRO A 97 2.54 -11.98 10.13
CA PRO A 97 3.20 -10.69 10.02
C PRO A 97 2.90 -9.78 11.22
N GLY A 98 3.97 -9.24 11.84
CA GLY A 98 3.86 -8.36 13.00
C GLY A 98 3.62 -9.05 14.35
N LYS A 99 3.53 -10.39 14.41
CA LYS A 99 3.40 -11.15 15.65
C LYS A 99 4.63 -12.02 15.92
N GLU A 100 4.87 -12.36 17.18
CA GLU A 100 5.96 -13.27 17.56
C GLU A 100 5.52 -14.73 17.62
N ASP A 101 4.24 -14.97 17.86
CA ASP A 101 3.67 -16.31 17.98
C ASP A 101 3.69 -17.06 16.64
N ARG A 102 3.92 -18.37 16.72
CA ARG A 102 3.96 -19.28 15.57
C ARG A 102 2.78 -20.24 15.60
N ILE A 103 2.15 -20.43 14.45
CA ILE A 103 0.93 -21.23 14.29
C ILE A 103 1.28 -22.55 13.61
N PRO A 104 1.15 -23.70 14.32
CA PRO A 104 1.45 -25.02 13.77
C PRO A 104 0.35 -25.58 12.87
N SER A 105 -0.91 -25.22 13.14
CA SER A 105 -2.08 -25.82 12.48
C SER A 105 -2.52 -25.02 11.27
N MET A 106 -2.65 -25.69 10.12
CA MET A 106 -3.15 -25.09 8.90
C MET A 106 -4.54 -24.45 9.10
N GLN A 107 -5.39 -25.05 9.93
CA GLN A 107 -6.76 -24.58 10.15
C GLN A 107 -6.84 -23.28 10.96
N GLU A 108 -5.78 -22.96 11.73
CA GLU A 108 -5.70 -21.77 12.57
C GLU A 108 -5.07 -20.58 11.84
N ILE A 109 -4.40 -20.81 10.70
CA ILE A 109 -3.79 -19.76 9.90
C ILE A 109 -4.90 -18.99 9.18
N PRO A 110 -5.02 -17.65 9.36
CA PRO A 110 -6.09 -16.84 8.75
C PRO A 110 -6.17 -17.01 7.23
N PHE A 111 -5.02 -17.16 6.55
CA PHE A 111 -4.97 -17.41 5.13
C PHE A 111 -5.79 -18.64 4.69
N PHE A 112 -5.85 -19.69 5.48
CA PHE A 112 -6.64 -20.89 5.15
C PHE A 112 -8.04 -20.86 5.80
N ALA A 113 -8.12 -20.39 7.05
CA ALA A 113 -9.33 -20.46 7.86
C ALA A 113 -10.48 -19.58 7.32
N LEU A 114 -10.16 -18.48 6.62
CA LEU A 114 -11.13 -17.50 6.14
C LEU A 114 -11.58 -17.71 4.69
N GLN A 115 -11.24 -18.85 4.09
CA GLN A 115 -11.62 -19.20 2.71
C GLN A 115 -12.76 -20.22 2.69
N ASP A 116 -13.62 -20.17 1.64
CA ASP A 116 -14.63 -21.20 1.31
C ASP A 116 -14.19 -21.93 0.05
N LEU A 117 -13.59 -23.12 0.21
CA LEU A 117 -12.97 -23.86 -0.87
C LEU A 117 -13.99 -24.75 -1.60
N ARG A 118 -14.33 -24.42 -2.82
CA ARG A 118 -15.18 -25.22 -3.72
C ARG A 118 -14.42 -25.71 -4.94
N VAL A 119 -13.75 -24.81 -5.63
CA VAL A 119 -12.85 -25.14 -6.73
C VAL A 119 -11.55 -25.73 -6.20
N LEU A 120 -10.99 -25.11 -5.16
CA LEU A 120 -9.72 -25.51 -4.56
C LEU A 120 -9.87 -26.54 -3.43
N ARG A 121 -11.02 -27.26 -3.35
CA ARG A 121 -11.35 -28.20 -2.27
C ARG A 121 -10.33 -29.33 -2.06
N ASN A 122 -9.64 -29.74 -3.14
CA ASN A 122 -8.67 -30.81 -3.12
C ASN A 122 -7.21 -30.33 -3.03
N ARG A 123 -6.97 -28.98 -2.98
CA ARG A 123 -5.62 -28.43 -2.96
C ARG A 123 -4.80 -28.92 -1.77
N GLY A 124 -3.59 -29.43 -2.06
CA GLY A 124 -2.69 -29.91 -1.03
C GLY A 124 -3.13 -31.19 -0.29
N LEU A 125 -4.21 -31.87 -0.76
CA LEU A 125 -4.79 -33.04 -0.11
C LEU A 125 -4.71 -34.32 -0.92
N ILE A 126 -4.64 -34.22 -2.27
CA ILE A 126 -4.56 -35.37 -3.17
C ILE A 126 -3.29 -35.34 -4.00
N ASP A 127 -2.85 -36.51 -4.46
CA ASP A 127 -1.90 -36.68 -5.54
C ASP A 127 -2.64 -36.44 -6.88
N PRO A 128 -2.33 -35.35 -7.64
CA PRO A 128 -3.03 -35.04 -8.88
C PRO A 128 -2.75 -36.05 -10.01
N GLU A 129 -1.77 -36.94 -9.82
CA GLU A 129 -1.43 -38.00 -10.76
C GLU A 129 -2.05 -39.33 -10.37
N ASN A 130 -2.97 -39.34 -9.37
CA ASN A 130 -3.68 -40.53 -8.92
C ASN A 130 -5.21 -40.33 -8.95
N ILE A 131 -5.87 -40.85 -9.97
CA ILE A 131 -7.32 -40.73 -10.16
C ILE A 131 -8.12 -41.35 -9.00
N GLU A 132 -7.60 -42.40 -8.34
CA GLU A 132 -8.29 -43.05 -7.22
C GLU A 132 -8.47 -42.11 -6.02
N GLU A 133 -7.49 -41.22 -5.77
CA GLU A 133 -7.60 -40.22 -4.70
C GLU A 133 -8.67 -39.16 -5.03
N TYR A 134 -8.82 -38.79 -6.31
CA TYR A 134 -9.91 -37.91 -6.76
C TYR A 134 -11.27 -38.57 -6.58
N ILE A 135 -11.42 -39.84 -7.02
CA ILE A 135 -12.66 -40.61 -6.88
C ILE A 135 -13.02 -40.78 -5.41
N ALA A 136 -12.06 -41.08 -4.53
CA ALA A 136 -12.27 -41.20 -3.09
C ALA A 136 -12.82 -39.93 -2.41
N ARG A 137 -12.75 -38.78 -3.11
CA ARG A 137 -13.27 -37.50 -2.66
C ARG A 137 -14.48 -37.02 -3.47
N ASP A 138 -15.36 -37.95 -3.80
CA ASP A 138 -16.57 -37.74 -4.61
C ASP A 138 -16.33 -37.32 -6.07
N GLY A 139 -15.09 -37.48 -6.57
CA GLY A 139 -14.77 -37.21 -7.97
C GLY A 139 -15.53 -38.10 -8.93
N TYR A 140 -15.91 -37.58 -10.08
CA TYR A 140 -16.75 -38.22 -11.10
C TYR A 140 -18.16 -38.62 -10.67
N SER A 141 -18.56 -38.44 -9.41
CA SER A 141 -19.92 -38.71 -8.94
C SER A 141 -20.97 -37.83 -9.59
N GLY A 142 -20.62 -36.53 -9.80
CA GLY A 142 -21.47 -35.59 -10.53
C GLY A 142 -21.65 -35.99 -12.00
N MET A 143 -20.56 -36.42 -12.64
CA MET A 143 -20.63 -36.94 -14.01
C MET A 143 -21.48 -38.23 -14.11
N ALA A 144 -21.28 -39.17 -13.20
CA ALA A 144 -22.07 -40.40 -13.18
C ALA A 144 -23.56 -40.08 -13.06
N LYS A 145 -23.94 -39.20 -12.13
CA LYS A 145 -25.32 -38.72 -11.99
C LYS A 145 -25.85 -38.04 -13.27
N ALA A 146 -25.05 -37.17 -13.89
CA ALA A 146 -25.44 -36.51 -15.15
C ALA A 146 -25.67 -37.49 -16.29
N LEU A 147 -24.84 -38.55 -16.41
CA LEU A 147 -24.93 -39.49 -17.51
C LEU A 147 -26.04 -40.55 -17.34
N THR A 148 -26.27 -41.01 -16.08
CA THR A 148 -27.20 -42.13 -15.81
C THR A 148 -28.58 -41.68 -15.34
N GLU A 149 -28.72 -40.49 -14.71
CA GLU A 149 -29.97 -40.08 -14.06
C GLU A 149 -30.63 -38.84 -14.68
N MET A 150 -29.87 -38.06 -15.50
CA MET A 150 -30.34 -36.76 -16.00
C MET A 150 -30.41 -36.69 -17.50
N THR A 151 -31.45 -36.00 -18.01
CA THR A 151 -31.49 -35.61 -19.43
C THR A 151 -30.58 -34.38 -19.67
N PRO A 152 -30.17 -34.11 -20.92
CA PRO A 152 -29.42 -32.89 -21.26
C PRO A 152 -30.09 -31.60 -20.78
N GLU A 153 -31.44 -31.51 -20.89
CA GLU A 153 -32.23 -30.36 -20.44
C GLU A 153 -32.18 -30.19 -18.92
N GLN A 154 -32.23 -31.29 -18.16
CA GLN A 154 -32.11 -31.27 -16.70
C GLN A 154 -30.73 -30.83 -16.23
N VAL A 155 -29.66 -31.27 -16.93
CA VAL A 155 -28.30 -30.79 -16.66
C VAL A 155 -28.20 -29.28 -16.88
N VAL A 156 -28.71 -28.77 -18.01
CA VAL A 156 -28.74 -27.31 -18.28
C VAL A 156 -29.58 -26.57 -17.24
N ALA A 157 -30.74 -27.09 -16.86
CA ALA A 157 -31.62 -26.48 -15.85
C ALA A 157 -30.92 -26.39 -14.48
N GLU A 158 -30.17 -27.42 -14.07
CA GLU A 158 -29.47 -27.43 -12.77
C GLU A 158 -28.32 -26.41 -12.75
N VAL A 159 -27.57 -26.28 -13.85
CA VAL A 159 -26.54 -25.24 -14.01
C VAL A 159 -27.15 -23.84 -14.06
N LEU A 160 -28.32 -23.64 -14.70
CA LEU A 160 -29.04 -22.37 -14.64
C LEU A 160 -29.46 -22.02 -13.20
N LYS A 161 -30.02 -23.01 -12.49
CA LYS A 161 -30.46 -22.85 -11.10
C LYS A 161 -29.32 -22.47 -10.16
N SER A 162 -28.12 -22.95 -10.42
CA SER A 162 -26.92 -22.60 -9.64
C SER A 162 -26.55 -21.12 -9.74
N GLY A 163 -26.97 -20.43 -10.80
CA GLY A 163 -26.56 -19.06 -11.08
C GLY A 163 -25.07 -18.92 -11.39
N LEU A 164 -24.37 -20.02 -11.73
CA LEU A 164 -22.95 -19.95 -12.09
C LEU A 164 -22.74 -19.08 -13.32
N ARG A 165 -21.89 -18.05 -13.15
CA ARG A 165 -21.41 -17.18 -14.22
C ARG A 165 -19.99 -17.57 -14.59
N GLY A 166 -19.62 -17.38 -15.84
CA GLY A 166 -18.27 -17.68 -16.35
C GLY A 166 -17.17 -17.00 -15.53
N ARG A 167 -16.18 -17.75 -15.07
CA ARG A 167 -15.10 -17.31 -14.19
C ARG A 167 -13.87 -16.74 -14.93
N GLY A 168 -13.85 -16.82 -16.26
CA GLY A 168 -12.78 -16.29 -17.10
C GLY A 168 -12.85 -14.77 -17.40
N GLY A 169 -13.74 -14.02 -16.74
CA GLY A 169 -13.74 -12.55 -16.82
C GLY A 169 -15.08 -11.90 -17.23
N ALA A 170 -15.71 -12.34 -18.28
CA ALA A 170 -16.94 -11.73 -18.82
C ALA A 170 -18.19 -11.97 -17.96
N GLY A 171 -18.19 -12.97 -17.09
CA GLY A 171 -19.31 -13.26 -16.20
C GLY A 171 -20.63 -13.62 -16.87
N PHE A 172 -20.61 -14.14 -18.08
CA PHE A 172 -21.84 -14.57 -18.77
C PHE A 172 -22.40 -15.83 -18.09
N PRO A 173 -23.77 -15.96 -17.91
CA PRO A 173 -24.37 -17.12 -17.28
C PRO A 173 -24.05 -18.41 -18.00
N THR A 174 -23.41 -19.36 -17.32
CA THR A 174 -22.89 -20.62 -17.93
C THR A 174 -24.01 -21.48 -18.48
N GLY A 175 -25.08 -21.70 -17.71
CA GLY A 175 -26.22 -22.51 -18.17
C GLY A 175 -26.92 -21.90 -19.38
N LEU A 176 -26.96 -20.57 -19.51
CA LEU A 176 -27.58 -19.92 -20.66
C LEU A 176 -26.72 -20.10 -21.93
N LYS A 177 -25.39 -20.06 -21.81
CA LYS A 177 -24.46 -20.35 -22.90
C LYS A 177 -24.66 -21.81 -23.41
N TRP A 178 -24.82 -22.75 -22.47
CA TRP A 178 -25.07 -24.15 -22.79
C TRP A 178 -26.44 -24.34 -23.46
N GLN A 179 -27.48 -23.68 -22.98
CA GLN A 179 -28.83 -23.72 -23.56
C GLN A 179 -28.85 -23.26 -25.03
N PHE A 180 -28.10 -22.18 -25.34
CA PHE A 180 -27.98 -21.71 -26.72
C PHE A 180 -27.31 -22.75 -27.62
N ALA A 181 -26.18 -23.32 -27.20
CA ALA A 181 -25.49 -24.35 -27.99
C ALA A 181 -26.29 -25.66 -28.09
N GLN A 182 -27.01 -26.06 -27.03
CA GLN A 182 -27.92 -27.21 -27.06
C GLN A 182 -28.98 -27.06 -28.13
N ARG A 183 -29.61 -25.88 -28.22
CA ARG A 183 -30.71 -25.61 -29.20
C ARG A 183 -30.21 -25.35 -30.61
N SER A 184 -28.94 -25.03 -30.77
CA SER A 184 -28.37 -24.76 -32.09
C SER A 184 -28.30 -26.06 -32.91
N PRO A 185 -28.81 -26.05 -34.17
CA PRO A 185 -28.75 -27.21 -35.05
C PRO A 185 -27.31 -27.48 -35.46
N GLY A 186 -26.94 -28.74 -35.58
CA GLY A 186 -25.58 -29.16 -36.02
C GLY A 186 -25.39 -30.67 -35.79
N ASP A 187 -24.70 -31.30 -36.72
CA ASP A 187 -24.30 -32.70 -36.67
C ASP A 187 -23.15 -32.97 -35.70
N VAL A 188 -22.28 -31.97 -35.54
CA VAL A 188 -21.15 -31.96 -34.62
C VAL A 188 -21.17 -30.70 -33.76
N LYS A 189 -20.86 -30.85 -32.46
CA LYS A 189 -20.71 -29.77 -31.52
C LYS A 189 -19.40 -29.95 -30.76
N TYR A 190 -18.86 -28.85 -30.22
CA TYR A 190 -17.58 -28.87 -29.52
C TYR A 190 -17.69 -28.27 -28.10
N VAL A 191 -16.98 -28.88 -27.15
CA VAL A 191 -16.73 -28.33 -25.81
C VAL A 191 -15.28 -27.89 -25.72
N LEU A 192 -15.05 -26.64 -25.38
CA LEU A 192 -13.71 -26.04 -25.28
C LEU A 192 -13.44 -25.60 -23.86
N CYS A 193 -12.29 -25.98 -23.32
CA CYS A 193 -11.75 -25.45 -22.08
C CYS A 193 -10.71 -24.39 -22.42
N ASN A 194 -10.94 -23.17 -21.95
CA ASN A 194 -9.98 -22.08 -22.03
C ASN A 194 -9.04 -22.16 -20.81
N ALA A 195 -7.80 -22.59 -21.06
CA ALA A 195 -6.68 -22.62 -20.13
C ALA A 195 -5.54 -21.70 -20.60
N ASP A 196 -5.87 -20.66 -21.39
CA ASP A 196 -4.96 -19.62 -21.86
C ASP A 196 -4.94 -18.45 -20.88
N GLU A 197 -4.38 -18.66 -19.69
CA GLU A 197 -4.25 -17.69 -18.62
C GLU A 197 -3.01 -16.80 -18.86
N GLY A 198 -3.21 -15.68 -19.57
CA GLY A 198 -2.13 -14.80 -20.03
C GLY A 198 -1.89 -13.57 -19.16
N ASP A 199 -2.71 -13.33 -18.13
CA ASP A 199 -2.60 -12.17 -17.24
C ASP A 199 -1.31 -12.22 -16.40
N PRO A 200 -0.44 -11.20 -16.40
CA PRO A 200 0.66 -11.11 -15.45
C PRO A 200 0.18 -11.16 -14.00
N GLY A 201 0.72 -12.09 -13.22
CA GLY A 201 0.33 -12.30 -11.82
C GLY A 201 -0.89 -13.21 -11.60
N ALA A 202 -1.60 -13.63 -12.67
CA ALA A 202 -2.66 -14.62 -12.59
C ALA A 202 -2.08 -16.04 -12.72
N PHE A 203 -2.50 -16.96 -11.85
CA PHE A 203 -2.05 -18.36 -11.85
C PHE A 203 -3.10 -19.32 -11.24
N MET A 204 -4.37 -18.89 -11.17
CA MET A 204 -5.44 -19.73 -10.62
C MET A 204 -5.81 -20.90 -11.50
N ASP A 205 -5.96 -20.69 -12.82
CA ASP A 205 -6.30 -21.77 -13.78
C ASP A 205 -5.17 -22.79 -13.84
N ARG A 206 -3.92 -22.34 -13.95
CA ARG A 206 -2.74 -23.20 -13.86
C ARG A 206 -2.75 -24.04 -12.58
N SER A 207 -3.01 -23.41 -11.44
CA SER A 207 -2.97 -24.12 -10.16
C SER A 207 -4.09 -25.14 -10.02
N VAL A 208 -5.28 -24.89 -10.60
CA VAL A 208 -6.36 -25.88 -10.66
C VAL A 208 -5.95 -27.08 -11.49
N LEU A 209 -5.36 -26.84 -12.68
CA LEU A 209 -4.87 -27.91 -13.56
C LEU A 209 -3.70 -28.70 -12.95
N GLU A 210 -2.86 -28.03 -12.14
CA GLU A 210 -1.77 -28.69 -11.40
C GLU A 210 -2.26 -29.46 -10.17
N ALA A 211 -3.38 -29.05 -9.54
CA ALA A 211 -3.83 -29.62 -8.28
C ALA A 211 -4.97 -30.63 -8.43
N ASP A 212 -5.87 -30.41 -9.37
CA ASP A 212 -7.08 -31.19 -9.57
C ASP A 212 -7.54 -31.20 -11.04
N PRO A 213 -6.74 -31.79 -11.97
CA PRO A 213 -7.07 -31.81 -13.39
C PRO A 213 -8.38 -32.57 -13.66
N HIS A 214 -8.69 -33.60 -12.86
CA HIS A 214 -9.89 -34.42 -13.02
C HIS A 214 -11.20 -33.64 -12.81
N ALA A 215 -11.21 -32.61 -11.95
CA ALA A 215 -12.39 -31.76 -11.76
C ALA A 215 -12.75 -31.01 -13.05
N VAL A 216 -11.75 -30.62 -13.83
CA VAL A 216 -11.96 -29.96 -15.15
C VAL A 216 -12.47 -30.97 -16.19
N LEU A 217 -11.88 -32.18 -16.24
CA LEU A 217 -12.32 -33.27 -17.16
C LEU A 217 -13.78 -33.66 -16.87
N GLU A 218 -14.13 -33.85 -15.59
CA GLU A 218 -15.50 -34.15 -15.15
C GLU A 218 -16.47 -33.07 -15.63
N GLY A 219 -16.13 -31.79 -15.43
CA GLY A 219 -16.91 -30.65 -15.89
C GLY A 219 -17.10 -30.60 -17.40
N MET A 220 -16.08 -30.98 -18.18
CA MET A 220 -16.14 -31.04 -19.63
C MET A 220 -17.07 -32.17 -20.14
N VAL A 221 -17.02 -33.35 -19.52
CA VAL A 221 -17.95 -34.47 -19.86
C VAL A 221 -19.41 -34.08 -19.58
N ILE A 222 -19.68 -33.46 -18.45
CA ILE A 222 -21.02 -32.97 -18.10
C ILE A 222 -21.49 -31.91 -19.11
N ALA A 223 -20.64 -30.96 -19.50
CA ALA A 223 -20.95 -29.96 -20.53
C ALA A 223 -21.23 -30.61 -21.89
N ALA A 224 -20.45 -31.64 -22.25
CA ALA A 224 -20.65 -32.40 -23.47
C ALA A 224 -22.02 -33.10 -23.48
N LYS A 225 -22.41 -33.75 -22.39
CA LYS A 225 -23.76 -34.33 -22.20
C LYS A 225 -24.86 -33.28 -22.39
N ALA A 226 -24.68 -32.11 -21.75
CA ALA A 226 -25.65 -31.03 -21.79
C ALA A 226 -25.94 -30.50 -23.21
N ILE A 227 -24.92 -30.40 -24.08
CA ILE A 227 -25.05 -29.83 -25.42
C ILE A 227 -25.13 -30.89 -26.54
N GLY A 228 -24.85 -32.16 -26.21
CA GLY A 228 -24.78 -33.25 -27.18
C GLY A 228 -23.48 -33.25 -27.99
N SER A 229 -22.33 -32.99 -27.38
CA SER A 229 -21.03 -33.00 -28.00
C SER A 229 -20.32 -34.34 -27.83
N LYS A 230 -19.47 -34.71 -28.80
CA LYS A 230 -18.58 -35.86 -28.72
C LYS A 230 -17.10 -35.49 -28.69
N HIS A 231 -16.77 -34.21 -28.85
CA HIS A 231 -15.40 -33.72 -29.00
C HIS A 231 -15.10 -32.57 -28.07
N GLY A 232 -14.00 -32.66 -27.31
CA GLY A 232 -13.53 -31.62 -26.39
C GLY A 232 -12.09 -31.22 -26.72
N TYR A 233 -11.77 -29.95 -26.51
CA TYR A 233 -10.41 -29.42 -26.57
C TYR A 233 -10.07 -28.63 -25.31
N ILE A 234 -8.89 -28.92 -24.73
CA ILE A 234 -8.29 -28.06 -23.70
C ILE A 234 -7.21 -27.24 -24.40
N TYR A 235 -7.43 -25.92 -24.50
CA TYR A 235 -6.45 -24.99 -25.01
C TYR A 235 -5.60 -24.48 -23.85
N CYS A 236 -4.39 -25.03 -23.70
CA CYS A 236 -3.46 -24.74 -22.61
C CYS A 236 -2.21 -24.05 -23.15
N ARG A 237 -1.69 -23.09 -22.41
CA ARG A 237 -0.43 -22.42 -22.74
C ARG A 237 0.75 -23.39 -22.70
N ALA A 238 1.66 -23.28 -23.65
CA ALA A 238 2.91 -24.08 -23.69
C ALA A 238 3.83 -23.76 -22.49
N GLU A 239 3.69 -22.58 -21.89
CA GLU A 239 4.42 -22.13 -20.69
C GLU A 239 3.97 -22.83 -19.40
N TYR A 240 2.96 -23.70 -19.44
CA TYR A 240 2.47 -24.49 -18.31
C TYR A 240 2.84 -25.98 -18.42
N PRO A 241 4.15 -26.34 -18.48
CA PRO A 241 4.58 -27.71 -18.75
C PRO A 241 4.09 -28.71 -17.69
N LEU A 242 4.04 -28.31 -16.41
CA LEU A 242 3.55 -29.17 -15.32
C LEU A 242 2.04 -29.44 -15.45
N ALA A 243 1.25 -28.42 -15.77
CA ALA A 243 -0.19 -28.58 -16.01
C ALA A 243 -0.47 -29.48 -17.21
N ILE A 244 0.27 -29.30 -18.30
CA ILE A 244 0.17 -30.14 -19.51
C ILE A 244 0.53 -31.60 -19.18
N HIS A 245 1.60 -31.81 -18.39
CA HIS A 245 1.98 -33.14 -17.94
C HIS A 245 0.87 -33.83 -17.16
N ARG A 246 0.34 -33.18 -16.14
CA ARG A 246 -0.74 -33.67 -15.26
C ARG A 246 -2.05 -33.88 -16.02
N LEU A 247 -2.38 -33.03 -16.96
CA LEU A 247 -3.52 -33.23 -17.87
C LEU A 247 -3.37 -34.48 -18.71
N ASN A 248 -2.16 -34.74 -19.27
CA ASN A 248 -1.92 -35.96 -20.07
C ASN A 248 -2.06 -37.22 -19.20
N VAL A 249 -1.53 -37.22 -17.97
CA VAL A 249 -1.70 -38.33 -17.02
C VAL A 249 -3.19 -38.52 -16.70
N ALA A 250 -3.92 -37.47 -16.38
CA ALA A 250 -5.34 -37.53 -16.04
C ALA A 250 -6.20 -38.03 -17.20
N LEU A 251 -5.93 -37.58 -18.43
CA LEU A 251 -6.61 -38.08 -19.64
C LEU A 251 -6.37 -39.57 -19.86
N GLY A 252 -5.11 -40.05 -19.69
CA GLY A 252 -4.77 -41.46 -19.75
C GLY A 252 -5.57 -42.30 -18.75
N GLN A 253 -5.51 -41.90 -17.48
CA GLN A 253 -6.22 -42.59 -16.39
C GLN A 253 -7.75 -42.60 -16.61
N ALA A 254 -8.33 -41.46 -17.03
CA ALA A 254 -9.76 -41.37 -17.28
C ALA A 254 -10.22 -42.29 -18.44
N ARG A 255 -9.39 -42.43 -19.51
CA ARG A 255 -9.66 -43.36 -20.59
C ARG A 255 -9.54 -44.82 -20.13
N GLU A 256 -8.49 -45.17 -19.39
CA GLU A 256 -8.28 -46.53 -18.84
C GLU A 256 -9.45 -46.96 -17.94
N MET A 257 -10.03 -46.07 -17.18
CA MET A 257 -11.18 -46.31 -16.29
C MET A 257 -12.55 -46.23 -17.00
N GLY A 258 -12.58 -46.00 -18.33
CA GLY A 258 -13.85 -45.85 -19.05
C GLY A 258 -14.68 -44.63 -18.68
N LEU A 259 -14.04 -43.59 -18.15
CA LEU A 259 -14.63 -42.30 -17.77
C LEU A 259 -14.50 -41.27 -18.92
N LEU A 260 -13.75 -41.61 -19.95
CA LEU A 260 -13.55 -40.84 -21.17
C LEU A 260 -13.43 -41.80 -22.39
N GLY A 261 -13.81 -41.35 -23.57
CA GLY A 261 -13.77 -42.11 -24.79
C GLY A 261 -15.13 -42.61 -25.28
N LYS A 262 -15.25 -43.91 -25.55
CA LYS A 262 -16.50 -44.54 -26.03
C LYS A 262 -17.27 -45.17 -24.89
N ASP A 263 -18.61 -45.13 -25.02
CA ASP A 263 -19.55 -45.81 -24.12
C ASP A 263 -19.26 -45.53 -22.61
N ILE A 264 -19.08 -44.29 -22.28
CA ILE A 264 -18.70 -43.85 -20.90
C ILE A 264 -19.70 -44.43 -19.89
N LEU A 265 -19.21 -45.15 -18.87
CA LEU A 265 -19.99 -45.83 -17.83
C LEU A 265 -21.08 -46.77 -18.38
N GLY A 266 -20.98 -47.28 -19.61
CA GLY A 266 -21.97 -48.14 -20.24
C GLY A 266 -23.29 -47.42 -20.61
N THR A 267 -23.25 -46.11 -20.77
CA THR A 267 -24.45 -45.27 -21.03
C THR A 267 -24.73 -45.02 -22.53
N GLY A 268 -23.87 -45.52 -23.42
CA GLY A 268 -23.93 -45.23 -24.84
C GLY A 268 -23.43 -43.83 -25.20
N PHE A 269 -22.92 -43.05 -24.23
CA PHE A 269 -22.39 -41.70 -24.44
C PHE A 269 -20.90 -41.74 -24.79
N ASP A 270 -20.54 -41.12 -25.93
CA ASP A 270 -19.16 -40.99 -26.38
C ASP A 270 -18.70 -39.55 -26.20
N PHE A 271 -17.51 -39.36 -25.62
CA PHE A 271 -16.83 -38.05 -25.56
C PHE A 271 -15.34 -38.23 -25.31
N ASP A 272 -14.51 -37.56 -26.08
CA ASP A 272 -13.05 -37.56 -25.84
C ASP A 272 -12.50 -36.15 -25.89
N ILE A 273 -11.34 -35.96 -25.27
CA ILE A 273 -10.67 -34.68 -25.07
C ILE A 273 -9.26 -34.72 -25.62
N GLU A 274 -8.89 -33.69 -26.37
CA GLU A 274 -7.53 -33.44 -26.84
C GLU A 274 -6.96 -32.15 -26.24
N ILE A 275 -5.63 -32.14 -25.99
CA ILE A 275 -4.92 -30.92 -25.52
C ILE A 275 -4.36 -30.19 -26.75
N TYR A 276 -4.69 -28.91 -26.87
CA TYR A 276 -4.09 -28.01 -27.85
C TYR A 276 -3.17 -27.05 -27.13
N GLN A 277 -1.89 -26.99 -27.49
CA GLN A 277 -0.90 -26.14 -26.86
C GLN A 277 -0.84 -24.78 -27.58
N GLY A 278 -1.20 -23.72 -26.88
CA GLY A 278 -1.11 -22.35 -27.36
C GLY A 278 0.31 -21.80 -27.23
N ALA A 279 0.68 -20.85 -28.09
CA ALA A 279 2.00 -20.20 -28.08
C ALA A 279 2.09 -18.98 -27.13
N GLY A 280 1.22 -18.87 -26.15
CA GLY A 280 1.29 -17.88 -25.09
C GLY A 280 0.80 -16.47 -25.42
N ALA A 281 0.10 -16.25 -26.53
CA ALA A 281 -0.48 -14.96 -26.87
C ALA A 281 -1.74 -14.67 -26.04
N PHE A 282 -1.74 -13.62 -25.23
CA PHE A 282 -2.87 -13.22 -24.36
C PHE A 282 -4.20 -13.06 -25.15
N VAL A 283 -4.13 -12.56 -26.39
CA VAL A 283 -5.32 -12.44 -27.24
C VAL A 283 -5.99 -13.79 -27.54
N CYS A 284 -5.29 -14.92 -27.42
CA CYS A 284 -5.86 -16.25 -27.61
C CYS A 284 -6.79 -16.68 -26.45
N GLY A 285 -6.78 -15.97 -25.33
CA GLY A 285 -7.80 -16.09 -24.30
C GLY A 285 -9.19 -15.55 -24.75
N GLU A 286 -9.25 -14.74 -25.81
CA GLU A 286 -10.51 -14.33 -26.39
C GLU A 286 -11.16 -15.50 -27.14
N GLU A 287 -12.46 -15.71 -26.91
CA GLU A 287 -13.25 -16.87 -27.33
C GLU A 287 -13.06 -17.25 -28.81
N THR A 288 -13.14 -16.27 -29.71
CA THR A 288 -13.04 -16.53 -31.16
C THR A 288 -11.60 -16.59 -31.67
N ALA A 289 -10.67 -15.89 -30.99
CA ALA A 289 -9.23 -15.96 -31.28
C ALA A 289 -8.67 -17.35 -30.94
N LEU A 290 -9.08 -17.91 -29.79
CA LEU A 290 -8.75 -19.28 -29.39
C LEU A 290 -9.21 -20.29 -30.45
N MET A 291 -10.46 -20.20 -30.88
CA MET A 291 -10.99 -21.09 -31.92
C MET A 291 -10.22 -20.97 -33.26
N THR A 292 -9.87 -19.74 -33.64
CA THR A 292 -9.08 -19.48 -34.86
C THR A 292 -7.68 -20.10 -34.77
N SER A 293 -7.08 -20.08 -33.55
CA SER A 293 -5.80 -20.73 -33.27
C SER A 293 -5.91 -22.27 -33.39
N ILE A 294 -6.96 -22.89 -32.80
CA ILE A 294 -7.20 -24.35 -32.96
C ILE A 294 -7.37 -24.73 -34.42
N GLU A 295 -8.00 -23.86 -35.23
CA GLU A 295 -8.15 -24.10 -36.70
C GLU A 295 -6.83 -23.99 -37.50
N GLY A 296 -5.69 -23.78 -36.82
CA GLY A 296 -4.37 -23.65 -37.45
C GLY A 296 -4.14 -22.30 -38.14
N LYS A 297 -4.96 -21.28 -37.82
CA LYS A 297 -4.81 -19.92 -38.34
C LYS A 297 -4.26 -18.99 -37.26
N ARG A 298 -3.83 -17.78 -37.67
CA ARG A 298 -3.41 -16.74 -36.70
C ARG A 298 -4.54 -16.45 -35.70
N GLY A 299 -4.23 -16.50 -34.40
CA GLY A 299 -5.17 -16.26 -33.29
C GLY A 299 -5.70 -14.84 -33.28
N MET A 300 -6.65 -14.54 -34.13
CA MET A 300 -7.31 -13.25 -34.26
C MET A 300 -8.82 -13.38 -34.05
N PRO A 301 -9.44 -12.44 -33.34
CA PRO A 301 -10.88 -12.43 -33.10
C PRO A 301 -11.70 -12.36 -34.39
N ARG A 302 -12.92 -12.90 -34.32
CA ARG A 302 -13.93 -12.81 -35.41
C ARG A 302 -15.03 -11.80 -35.02
N PRO A 303 -15.66 -11.15 -36.02
CA PRO A 303 -16.87 -10.38 -35.76
C PRO A 303 -18.00 -11.28 -35.22
N ARG A 304 -18.83 -10.75 -34.35
CA ARG A 304 -20.04 -11.37 -33.82
C ARG A 304 -21.25 -10.48 -34.12
N PRO A 305 -22.42 -10.96 -34.53
CA PRO A 305 -22.81 -12.35 -34.85
C PRO A 305 -22.14 -12.95 -36.11
N PRO A 306 -22.09 -14.30 -36.28
CA PRO A 306 -22.67 -15.32 -35.39
C PRO A 306 -21.87 -15.51 -34.10
N PHE A 307 -22.58 -15.85 -33.01
CA PHE A 307 -21.93 -16.24 -31.75
C PHE A 307 -21.45 -17.69 -31.80
N PRO A 308 -20.39 -18.06 -31.04
CA PRO A 308 -19.84 -19.41 -31.03
C PRO A 308 -20.83 -20.53 -30.71
N ALA A 309 -21.86 -20.26 -29.90
CA ALA A 309 -22.93 -21.22 -29.64
C ALA A 309 -23.71 -21.62 -30.90
N VAL A 310 -23.62 -20.82 -31.97
CA VAL A 310 -24.25 -21.08 -33.26
C VAL A 310 -23.22 -21.52 -34.30
N ALA A 311 -22.09 -20.81 -34.41
CA ALA A 311 -21.01 -21.05 -35.37
C ALA A 311 -19.63 -20.69 -34.78
N GLY A 312 -19.08 -21.60 -34.01
CA GLY A 312 -17.78 -21.48 -33.35
C GLY A 312 -16.64 -22.19 -34.11
N LEU A 313 -16.02 -23.18 -33.48
CA LEU A 313 -14.92 -23.96 -34.03
C LEU A 313 -15.37 -24.70 -35.33
N TRP A 314 -14.60 -24.50 -36.39
CA TRP A 314 -14.92 -24.99 -37.74
C TRP A 314 -16.36 -24.70 -38.19
N ALA A 315 -16.87 -23.52 -37.77
CA ALA A 315 -18.25 -23.09 -38.01
C ALA A 315 -19.34 -24.02 -37.44
N LYS A 316 -19.04 -24.83 -36.44
CA LYS A 316 -19.95 -25.70 -35.72
C LYS A 316 -20.34 -25.08 -34.36
N PRO A 317 -21.51 -25.40 -33.81
CA PRO A 317 -21.89 -24.97 -32.47
C PRO A 317 -20.83 -25.36 -31.44
N SER A 318 -20.38 -24.37 -30.65
CA SER A 318 -19.28 -24.59 -29.72
C SER A 318 -19.56 -23.87 -28.39
N VAL A 319 -19.20 -24.52 -27.29
CA VAL A 319 -19.21 -23.94 -25.94
C VAL A 319 -17.80 -23.82 -25.44
N LEU A 320 -17.38 -22.62 -25.09
CA LEU A 320 -16.10 -22.37 -24.44
C LEU A 320 -16.34 -21.94 -22.99
N ASN A 321 -15.73 -22.63 -22.05
CA ASN A 321 -15.70 -22.26 -20.63
C ASN A 321 -14.26 -22.21 -20.11
N ASN A 322 -14.04 -21.36 -19.11
CA ASN A 322 -12.77 -21.25 -18.41
C ASN A 322 -12.57 -22.44 -17.45
N VAL A 323 -11.32 -22.74 -17.06
CA VAL A 323 -10.93 -23.82 -16.14
C VAL A 323 -11.71 -23.78 -14.83
N GLU A 324 -11.72 -22.64 -14.12
CA GLU A 324 -12.42 -22.47 -12.85
C GLU A 324 -13.95 -22.68 -13.01
N THR A 325 -14.52 -22.25 -14.14
CA THR A 325 -15.93 -22.49 -14.44
C THR A 325 -16.24 -23.99 -14.50
N LEU A 326 -15.44 -24.75 -15.24
CA LEU A 326 -15.62 -26.19 -15.41
C LEU A 326 -15.40 -26.97 -14.11
N ALA A 327 -14.42 -26.58 -13.30
CA ALA A 327 -14.12 -27.24 -12.02
C ALA A 327 -15.25 -27.12 -10.98
N ASN A 328 -16.21 -26.18 -11.14
CA ASN A 328 -17.42 -26.07 -10.32
C ASN A 328 -18.52 -27.05 -10.69
N ILE A 329 -18.56 -27.49 -11.96
CA ILE A 329 -19.71 -28.18 -12.53
C ILE A 329 -19.99 -29.52 -11.86
N GLY A 330 -18.98 -30.35 -11.62
CA GLY A 330 -19.14 -31.66 -10.98
C GLY A 330 -19.87 -31.56 -9.65
N GLN A 331 -19.44 -30.63 -8.79
CA GLN A 331 -20.06 -30.42 -7.50
C GLN A 331 -21.47 -29.78 -7.57
N ILE A 332 -21.72 -28.94 -8.55
CA ILE A 332 -23.06 -28.37 -8.80
C ILE A 332 -24.05 -29.49 -9.15
N ILE A 333 -23.69 -30.39 -10.04
CA ILE A 333 -24.57 -31.52 -10.42
C ILE A 333 -24.75 -32.49 -9.25
N LEU A 334 -23.68 -32.80 -8.52
CA LEU A 334 -23.72 -33.72 -7.39
C LEU A 334 -24.61 -33.20 -6.26
N ARG A 335 -24.38 -31.98 -5.81
CA ARG A 335 -24.99 -31.37 -4.63
C ARG A 335 -26.24 -30.55 -4.91
N GLY A 336 -26.50 -30.22 -6.17
CA GLY A 336 -27.60 -29.40 -6.62
C GLY A 336 -27.25 -27.91 -6.80
N GLY A 337 -27.93 -27.26 -7.75
CA GLY A 337 -27.75 -25.84 -8.06
C GLY A 337 -28.05 -24.91 -6.90
N GLU A 338 -29.04 -25.24 -6.05
CA GLU A 338 -29.37 -24.43 -4.84
C GLU A 338 -28.22 -24.38 -3.83
N TRP A 339 -27.51 -25.50 -3.65
CA TRP A 339 -26.32 -25.53 -2.80
C TRP A 339 -25.26 -24.51 -3.22
N TYR A 340 -25.03 -24.38 -4.51
CA TYR A 340 -24.11 -23.40 -5.06
C TYR A 340 -24.65 -21.98 -4.94
N ALA A 341 -25.94 -21.78 -5.28
CA ALA A 341 -26.63 -20.51 -5.22
C ALA A 341 -26.79 -19.94 -3.80
N GLY A 342 -26.68 -20.78 -2.78
CA GLY A 342 -26.73 -20.39 -1.36
C GLY A 342 -25.54 -19.55 -0.90
N VAL A 343 -24.50 -19.40 -1.72
CA VAL A 343 -23.30 -18.62 -1.43
C VAL A 343 -23.13 -17.51 -2.46
N GLY A 344 -22.54 -16.38 -2.06
CA GLY A 344 -22.34 -15.21 -2.90
C GLY A 344 -23.43 -14.15 -2.71
N THR A 345 -23.48 -13.20 -3.66
CA THR A 345 -24.49 -12.13 -3.66
C THR A 345 -25.75 -12.54 -4.44
N GLU A 346 -26.77 -11.70 -4.44
CA GLU A 346 -28.01 -11.97 -5.19
C GLU A 346 -27.77 -12.23 -6.69
N LYS A 347 -26.89 -11.46 -7.33
CA LYS A 347 -26.59 -11.53 -8.77
C LYS A 347 -25.32 -12.29 -9.12
N SER A 348 -24.41 -12.45 -8.15
CA SER A 348 -23.12 -13.11 -8.33
C SER A 348 -22.99 -14.27 -7.34
N LYS A 349 -23.37 -15.48 -7.80
CA LYS A 349 -23.44 -16.69 -6.98
C LYS A 349 -22.13 -17.44 -6.90
N GLY A 350 -21.96 -18.22 -5.82
CA GLY A 350 -20.83 -19.08 -5.55
C GLY A 350 -19.59 -18.36 -5.07
N THR A 351 -18.45 -19.00 -5.24
CA THR A 351 -17.12 -18.50 -4.87
C THR A 351 -16.35 -17.98 -6.09
N LYS A 352 -15.24 -17.27 -5.84
CA LYS A 352 -14.27 -16.86 -6.85
C LYS A 352 -12.86 -17.10 -6.33
N VAL A 353 -12.01 -17.66 -7.16
CA VAL A 353 -10.57 -17.78 -6.90
C VAL A 353 -9.86 -16.52 -7.35
N PHE A 354 -9.09 -15.92 -6.45
CA PHE A 354 -8.22 -14.78 -6.72
C PHE A 354 -6.75 -15.18 -6.63
N ALA A 355 -5.96 -14.74 -7.60
CA ALA A 355 -4.50 -14.72 -7.49
C ALA A 355 -4.11 -13.41 -6.81
N LEU A 356 -3.92 -13.45 -5.49
CA LEU A 356 -3.52 -12.32 -4.66
C LEU A 356 -2.01 -12.13 -4.76
N THR A 357 -1.58 -11.00 -5.35
CA THR A 357 -0.17 -10.71 -5.66
C THR A 357 0.16 -9.24 -5.44
N GLY A 358 1.42 -8.86 -5.68
CA GLY A 358 1.91 -7.49 -5.50
C GLY A 358 2.37 -7.21 -4.08
N ASP A 359 2.08 -6.01 -3.58
CA ASP A 359 2.55 -5.54 -2.27
C ASP A 359 1.63 -6.04 -1.13
N VAL A 360 1.60 -7.34 -0.91
CA VAL A 360 0.83 -8.01 0.16
C VAL A 360 1.69 -9.05 0.86
N ASN A 361 1.51 -9.25 2.17
CA ASN A 361 2.35 -10.18 2.95
C ASN A 361 2.17 -11.64 2.51
N ASN A 362 0.94 -12.08 2.31
CA ASN A 362 0.60 -13.44 1.97
C ASN A 362 0.19 -13.54 0.49
N VAL A 363 1.17 -13.64 -0.41
CA VAL A 363 0.94 -13.90 -1.83
C VAL A 363 0.45 -15.34 -2.02
N GLY A 364 -0.66 -15.52 -2.75
CA GLY A 364 -1.20 -16.86 -3.00
C GLY A 364 -2.58 -16.88 -3.66
N LEU A 365 -3.20 -18.06 -3.67
CA LEU A 365 -4.56 -18.24 -4.15
C LEU A 365 -5.57 -18.14 -3.02
N VAL A 366 -6.57 -17.33 -3.21
CA VAL A 366 -7.63 -17.06 -2.24
C VAL A 366 -8.97 -17.37 -2.87
N GLU A 367 -9.69 -18.36 -2.34
CA GLU A 367 -11.06 -18.67 -2.76
C GLU A 367 -12.05 -18.18 -1.70
N VAL A 368 -12.90 -17.22 -2.08
CA VAL A 368 -13.87 -16.59 -1.18
C VAL A 368 -15.25 -16.51 -1.83
N PRO A 369 -16.32 -16.42 -1.01
CA PRO A 369 -17.66 -16.09 -1.51
C PRO A 369 -17.65 -14.80 -2.31
N MET A 370 -18.37 -14.77 -3.44
CA MET A 370 -18.62 -13.53 -4.16
C MET A 370 -19.29 -12.52 -3.21
N GLY A 371 -18.82 -11.28 -3.22
CA GLY A 371 -19.28 -10.25 -2.29
C GLY A 371 -18.41 -10.07 -1.04
N THR A 372 -17.39 -10.90 -0.83
CA THR A 372 -16.35 -10.62 0.18
C THR A 372 -15.71 -9.27 -0.10
N THR A 373 -15.44 -8.47 0.94
CA THR A 373 -14.87 -7.14 0.76
C THR A 373 -13.42 -7.18 0.33
N LEU A 374 -13.01 -6.19 -0.47
CA LEU A 374 -11.61 -6.05 -0.91
C LEU A 374 -10.65 -5.97 0.30
N GLY A 375 -11.06 -5.26 1.37
CA GLY A 375 -10.27 -5.15 2.60
C GLY A 375 -10.09 -6.49 3.31
N ALA A 376 -11.13 -7.33 3.38
CA ALA A 376 -11.03 -8.67 3.98
C ALA A 376 -10.03 -9.56 3.21
N ILE A 377 -10.07 -9.53 1.87
CA ILE A 377 -9.13 -10.28 1.04
C ILE A 377 -7.68 -9.83 1.28
N ILE A 378 -7.42 -8.51 1.32
CA ILE A 378 -6.06 -7.97 1.43
C ILE A 378 -5.51 -8.06 2.86
N TYR A 379 -6.33 -7.71 3.87
CA TYR A 379 -5.84 -7.57 5.25
C TYR A 379 -6.10 -8.80 6.09
N ASP A 380 -7.31 -9.37 6.07
CA ASP A 380 -7.65 -10.47 6.96
C ASP A 380 -7.08 -11.81 6.44
N ILE A 381 -7.09 -12.02 5.11
CA ILE A 381 -6.52 -13.21 4.46
C ILE A 381 -5.08 -12.95 4.03
N GLY A 382 -4.85 -11.86 3.30
CA GLY A 382 -3.55 -11.50 2.73
C GLY A 382 -2.53 -10.99 3.75
N GLY A 383 -2.92 -10.78 5.01
CA GLY A 383 -2.01 -10.32 6.08
C GLY A 383 -1.57 -8.86 5.95
N GLY A 384 -2.24 -8.06 5.11
CA GLY A 384 -1.97 -6.62 4.93
C GLY A 384 -0.73 -6.32 4.10
N ILE A 385 -0.27 -5.06 4.20
CA ILE A 385 0.80 -4.50 3.35
C ILE A 385 2.17 -4.68 4.04
N PRO A 386 3.20 -5.17 3.33
CA PRO A 386 4.53 -5.36 3.89
C PRO A 386 5.17 -4.07 4.40
N GLY A 387 5.99 -4.18 5.45
CA GLY A 387 6.81 -3.09 5.97
C GLY A 387 6.03 -1.93 6.58
N GLY A 388 4.78 -2.15 7.00
CA GLY A 388 3.94 -1.11 7.60
C GLY A 388 3.53 0.01 6.64
N LYS A 389 3.70 -0.19 5.33
CA LYS A 389 3.30 0.77 4.29
C LYS A 389 1.79 0.79 4.13
N LYS A 390 1.29 1.88 3.52
CA LYS A 390 -0.15 2.04 3.29
C LYS A 390 -0.58 1.42 1.98
N PHE A 391 -1.75 0.81 1.98
CA PHE A 391 -2.42 0.42 0.76
C PHE A 391 -2.75 1.66 -0.06
N LYS A 392 -2.45 1.64 -1.36
CA LYS A 392 -2.83 2.69 -2.31
C LYS A 392 -4.03 2.28 -3.15
N ALA A 393 -3.90 1.15 -3.82
CA ALA A 393 -4.92 0.63 -4.70
C ALA A 393 -4.70 -0.86 -5.00
N ALA A 394 -5.70 -1.51 -5.58
CA ALA A 394 -5.59 -2.84 -6.15
C ALA A 394 -6.02 -2.82 -7.62
N GLN A 395 -5.20 -3.38 -8.50
CA GLN A 395 -5.59 -3.68 -9.87
C GLN A 395 -6.37 -4.98 -9.89
N LEU A 396 -7.61 -4.95 -10.32
CA LEU A 396 -8.49 -6.12 -10.43
C LEU A 396 -8.86 -6.39 -11.87
N GLY A 397 -8.77 -7.66 -12.27
CA GLY A 397 -9.10 -8.13 -13.61
C GLY A 397 -7.94 -8.12 -14.60
N GLY A 398 -6.71 -8.21 -14.10
CA GLY A 398 -5.49 -8.24 -14.92
C GLY A 398 -5.12 -6.89 -15.53
N PRO A 399 -4.21 -6.88 -16.53
CA PRO A 399 -3.68 -5.65 -17.15
C PRO A 399 -4.72 -4.79 -17.83
N SER A 400 -5.81 -5.37 -18.32
CA SER A 400 -6.92 -4.64 -18.94
C SER A 400 -8.09 -4.40 -17.98
N GLY A 401 -7.88 -4.69 -16.70
CA GLY A 401 -8.83 -4.44 -15.62
C GLY A 401 -8.86 -2.99 -15.18
N GLY A 402 -9.19 -2.76 -13.91
CA GLY A 402 -9.24 -1.40 -13.35
C GLY A 402 -8.62 -1.30 -11.96
N CYS A 403 -8.24 -0.10 -11.61
CA CYS A 403 -7.63 0.23 -10.32
C CYS A 403 -8.70 0.63 -9.30
N ILE A 404 -8.75 -0.03 -8.16
CA ILE A 404 -9.68 0.25 -7.05
C ILE A 404 -8.89 0.85 -5.89
N PRO A 405 -9.12 2.13 -5.53
CA PRO A 405 -8.31 2.83 -4.53
C PRO A 405 -8.77 2.56 -3.10
N ILE A 406 -7.97 3.05 -2.16
CA ILE A 406 -8.09 2.87 -0.70
C ILE A 406 -9.47 3.16 -0.13
N GLN A 407 -10.18 4.17 -0.66
CA GLN A 407 -11.52 4.55 -0.18
C GLN A 407 -12.60 3.50 -0.45
N HIS A 408 -12.29 2.47 -1.23
CA HIS A 408 -13.21 1.38 -1.58
C HIS A 408 -12.81 0.02 -0.97
N LEU A 409 -12.00 0.00 0.08
CA LEU A 409 -11.62 -1.25 0.79
C LEU A 409 -12.83 -2.04 1.30
N ASN A 410 -13.92 -1.35 1.68
CA ASN A 410 -15.15 -2.01 2.11
C ASN A 410 -16.09 -2.43 0.96
N ALA A 411 -15.69 -2.20 -0.30
CA ALA A 411 -16.51 -2.60 -1.42
C ALA A 411 -16.55 -4.12 -1.55
N SER A 412 -17.73 -4.65 -1.83
CA SER A 412 -17.91 -6.06 -2.17
C SER A 412 -17.24 -6.38 -3.51
N VAL A 413 -16.54 -7.51 -3.57
CA VAL A 413 -15.92 -7.98 -4.81
C VAL A 413 -16.91 -8.93 -5.51
N ASP A 414 -17.76 -8.35 -6.35
CA ASP A 414 -18.71 -9.04 -7.25
C ASP A 414 -18.73 -8.33 -8.61
N TYR A 415 -19.37 -8.95 -9.62
CA TYR A 415 -19.35 -8.44 -11.00
C TYR A 415 -19.94 -7.04 -11.11
N GLU A 416 -21.01 -6.77 -10.39
CA GLU A 416 -21.77 -5.52 -10.47
C GLU A 416 -20.98 -4.39 -9.79
N LYS A 417 -20.54 -4.61 -8.55
CA LYS A 417 -19.86 -3.58 -7.76
C LYS A 417 -18.51 -3.21 -8.34
N VAL A 418 -17.75 -4.21 -8.80
CA VAL A 418 -16.46 -3.98 -9.44
C VAL A 418 -16.60 -3.15 -10.73
N ALA A 419 -17.67 -3.43 -11.54
CA ALA A 419 -17.96 -2.66 -12.76
C ALA A 419 -18.35 -1.19 -12.45
N GLU A 420 -19.15 -0.93 -11.39
CA GLU A 420 -19.46 0.43 -10.92
C GLU A 420 -18.21 1.24 -10.56
N LEU A 421 -17.19 0.57 -10.03
CA LEU A 421 -15.91 1.19 -9.65
C LEU A 421 -14.99 1.42 -10.86
N GLY A 422 -15.37 0.99 -12.06
CA GLY A 422 -14.57 1.16 -13.28
C GLY A 422 -13.50 0.08 -13.47
N ALA A 423 -13.61 -1.04 -12.76
CA ALA A 423 -12.78 -2.22 -12.93
C ALA A 423 -13.59 -3.38 -13.53
N ILE A 424 -12.94 -4.50 -13.79
CA ILE A 424 -13.60 -5.75 -14.19
C ILE A 424 -13.14 -6.89 -13.28
N MET A 425 -13.97 -7.92 -13.14
CA MET A 425 -13.57 -9.10 -12.37
C MET A 425 -12.40 -9.84 -13.00
N GLY A 426 -12.34 -9.87 -14.33
CA GLY A 426 -11.34 -10.63 -15.07
C GLY A 426 -11.33 -12.11 -14.66
N SER A 427 -10.21 -12.78 -14.88
CA SER A 427 -10.00 -14.15 -14.42
C SER A 427 -9.84 -14.25 -12.88
N GLY A 428 -9.59 -13.13 -12.18
CA GLY A 428 -9.38 -13.06 -10.72
C GLY A 428 -7.97 -12.63 -10.35
N GLY A 429 -7.18 -12.09 -11.28
CA GLY A 429 -5.91 -11.42 -10.95
C GLY A 429 -6.17 -10.20 -10.05
N LEU A 430 -5.57 -10.19 -8.86
CA LEU A 430 -5.68 -9.12 -7.86
C LEU A 430 -4.28 -8.68 -7.44
N ILE A 431 -3.81 -7.56 -8.02
CA ILE A 431 -2.47 -7.01 -7.79
C ILE A 431 -2.58 -5.85 -6.80
N VAL A 432 -2.06 -6.06 -5.60
CA VAL A 432 -2.05 -5.05 -4.53
C VAL A 432 -0.90 -4.08 -4.73
N MET A 433 -1.17 -2.80 -4.53
CA MET A 433 -0.22 -1.70 -4.69
C MET A 433 -0.17 -0.85 -3.42
N ASN A 434 1.03 -0.60 -2.91
CA ASN A 434 1.25 0.29 -1.78
C ASN A 434 1.52 1.74 -2.23
N GLU A 435 1.74 2.62 -1.27
CA GLU A 435 2.00 4.05 -1.48
C GLU A 435 3.27 4.39 -2.27
N ASP A 436 4.15 3.40 -2.53
CA ASP A 436 5.37 3.58 -3.32
C ASP A 436 5.14 3.44 -4.84
N LYS A 437 3.94 3.06 -5.27
CA LYS A 437 3.61 2.93 -6.69
C LYS A 437 3.08 4.26 -7.25
N CYS A 438 3.55 4.62 -8.46
CA CYS A 438 3.06 5.76 -9.20
C CYS A 438 1.85 5.34 -10.06
N ALA A 439 0.72 6.05 -9.93
CA ALA A 439 -0.49 5.72 -10.70
C ALA A 439 -0.30 5.90 -12.21
N VAL A 440 0.48 6.91 -12.62
CA VAL A 440 0.77 7.17 -14.03
C VAL A 440 1.66 6.09 -14.64
N ASP A 441 2.72 5.68 -13.92
CA ASP A 441 3.62 4.63 -14.38
C ASP A 441 2.93 3.25 -14.41
N MET A 442 2.04 2.98 -13.45
CA MET A 442 1.21 1.76 -13.48
C MET A 442 0.28 1.73 -14.69
N ALA A 443 -0.38 2.85 -15.00
CA ALA A 443 -1.20 2.96 -16.20
C ALA A 443 -0.37 2.76 -17.48
N ARG A 444 0.85 3.33 -17.53
CA ARG A 444 1.80 3.12 -18.62
C ARG A 444 2.20 1.65 -18.76
N PHE A 445 2.54 1.00 -17.65
CA PHE A 445 2.93 -0.43 -17.61
C PHE A 445 1.83 -1.34 -18.16
N PHE A 446 0.58 -1.15 -17.71
CA PHE A 446 -0.54 -1.95 -18.19
C PHE A 446 -0.90 -1.64 -19.66
N MET A 447 -0.75 -0.39 -20.09
CA MET A 447 -0.97 -0.01 -21.47
C MET A 447 0.09 -0.61 -22.40
N ASP A 448 1.36 -0.68 -21.96
CA ASP A 448 2.46 -1.30 -22.67
C ASP A 448 2.18 -2.79 -22.92
N PHE A 449 1.77 -3.50 -21.88
CA PHE A 449 1.31 -4.88 -21.99
C PHE A 449 0.14 -5.03 -22.99
N CYS A 450 -0.91 -4.23 -22.87
CA CYS A 450 -2.07 -4.32 -23.76
C CYS A 450 -1.71 -4.01 -25.22
N LYS A 451 -0.77 -3.12 -25.46
CA LYS A 451 -0.24 -2.80 -26.79
C LYS A 451 0.56 -3.97 -27.36
N ASP A 452 1.44 -4.59 -26.57
CA ASP A 452 2.26 -5.72 -27.00
C ASP A 452 1.40 -6.96 -27.31
N GLU A 453 0.33 -7.18 -26.57
CA GLU A 453 -0.60 -8.31 -26.74
C GLU A 453 -1.71 -8.03 -27.78
N SER A 454 -1.73 -6.88 -28.39
CA SER A 454 -2.67 -6.58 -29.46
C SER A 454 -2.42 -7.43 -30.70
N CYS A 455 -3.45 -8.14 -31.19
CA CYS A 455 -3.32 -8.93 -32.43
C CYS A 455 -3.12 -8.07 -33.69
N GLY A 456 -3.26 -6.74 -33.59
CA GLY A 456 -3.10 -5.77 -34.67
C GLY A 456 -4.24 -5.73 -35.69
N LYS A 457 -5.34 -6.49 -35.52
CA LYS A 457 -6.40 -6.60 -36.51
C LYS A 457 -7.21 -5.32 -36.69
N CYS A 458 -7.68 -4.70 -35.61
CA CYS A 458 -8.51 -3.50 -35.70
C CYS A 458 -7.71 -2.22 -35.36
N THR A 459 -7.91 -1.17 -36.14
CA THR A 459 -7.18 0.11 -36.01
C THR A 459 -7.35 0.77 -34.63
N PRO A 460 -8.55 0.80 -34.00
CA PRO A 460 -8.70 1.44 -32.70
C PRO A 460 -7.79 0.84 -31.62
N CYS A 461 -7.64 -0.49 -31.58
CA CYS A 461 -6.74 -1.17 -30.66
C CYS A 461 -5.27 -0.97 -31.08
N ARG A 462 -4.89 -1.32 -32.33
CA ARG A 462 -3.50 -1.28 -32.78
C ARG A 462 -2.86 0.09 -32.66
N GLU A 463 -3.50 1.14 -33.18
CA GLU A 463 -2.97 2.50 -33.16
C GLU A 463 -3.29 3.22 -31.84
N GLY A 464 -4.50 3.01 -31.30
CA GLY A 464 -4.95 3.72 -30.11
C GLY A 464 -4.15 3.36 -28.86
N THR A 465 -3.87 2.06 -28.62
CA THR A 465 -3.06 1.64 -27.46
C THR A 465 -1.63 2.18 -27.55
N GLN A 466 -1.02 2.17 -28.76
CA GLN A 466 0.30 2.75 -28.99
C GLN A 466 0.32 4.26 -28.67
N ARG A 467 -0.67 5.02 -29.16
CA ARG A 467 -0.73 6.48 -28.92
C ARG A 467 -0.97 6.81 -27.45
N MET A 468 -1.83 6.06 -26.76
CA MET A 468 -2.00 6.23 -25.32
C MET A 468 -0.71 5.93 -24.56
N LEU A 469 0.02 4.88 -24.93
CA LEU A 469 1.33 4.54 -24.34
C LEU A 469 2.36 5.66 -24.58
N ASP A 470 2.41 6.25 -25.78
CA ASP A 470 3.29 7.38 -26.11
C ASP A 470 3.04 8.58 -25.19
N ILE A 471 1.75 8.94 -24.97
CA ILE A 471 1.36 10.05 -24.08
C ILE A 471 1.77 9.73 -22.63
N LEU A 472 1.41 8.57 -22.10
CA LEU A 472 1.76 8.15 -20.74
C LEU A 472 3.28 8.15 -20.52
N THR A 473 4.03 7.64 -21.50
CA THR A 473 5.50 7.63 -21.49
C THR A 473 6.06 9.05 -21.46
N ASN A 474 5.49 9.96 -22.24
CA ASN A 474 5.89 11.38 -22.23
C ASN A 474 5.59 12.03 -20.87
N ILE A 475 4.45 11.74 -20.24
CA ILE A 475 4.12 12.25 -18.91
C ILE A 475 5.15 11.74 -17.89
N CYS A 476 5.47 10.43 -17.88
CA CYS A 476 6.48 9.86 -16.99
C CYS A 476 7.90 10.41 -17.22
N LYS A 477 8.19 10.86 -18.46
CA LYS A 477 9.48 11.48 -18.85
C LYS A 477 9.51 13.01 -18.68
N GLY A 478 8.52 13.62 -18.05
CA GLY A 478 8.45 15.06 -17.83
C GLY A 478 8.11 15.88 -19.08
N LYS A 479 7.74 15.22 -20.18
CA LYS A 479 7.37 15.82 -21.47
C LYS A 479 5.84 15.94 -21.66
N GLY A 480 5.06 15.60 -20.62
CA GLY A 480 3.61 15.76 -20.63
C GLY A 480 3.20 17.23 -20.78
N LYS A 481 2.06 17.45 -21.43
CA LYS A 481 1.51 18.77 -21.78
C LYS A 481 0.12 18.94 -21.20
N GLU A 482 -0.30 20.18 -20.99
CA GLU A 482 -1.70 20.47 -20.69
C GLU A 482 -2.60 19.96 -21.82
N GLY A 483 -3.73 19.32 -21.44
CA GLY A 483 -4.64 18.68 -22.38
C GLY A 483 -4.35 17.18 -22.63
N ASP A 484 -3.21 16.64 -22.21
CA ASP A 484 -2.87 15.22 -22.41
C ASP A 484 -3.83 14.30 -21.64
N ILE A 485 -4.35 14.71 -20.48
CA ILE A 485 -5.32 13.94 -19.69
C ILE A 485 -6.64 13.82 -20.46
N GLU A 486 -7.18 14.92 -20.94
CA GLU A 486 -8.43 14.98 -21.73
C GLU A 486 -8.30 14.20 -23.04
N LEU A 487 -7.11 14.25 -23.64
CA LEU A 487 -6.80 13.49 -24.85
C LEU A 487 -6.80 11.98 -24.56
N LEU A 488 -6.19 11.53 -23.43
CA LEU A 488 -6.23 10.14 -22.98
C LEU A 488 -7.68 9.66 -22.75
N GLU A 489 -8.53 10.46 -22.09
CA GLU A 489 -9.93 10.13 -21.83
C GLU A 489 -10.74 10.02 -23.16
N SER A 490 -10.52 10.93 -24.10
CA SER A 490 -11.16 10.90 -25.41
C SER A 490 -10.75 9.69 -26.24
N MET A 491 -9.45 9.40 -26.31
CA MET A 491 -8.92 8.24 -27.03
C MET A 491 -9.42 6.93 -26.40
N ALA A 492 -9.42 6.84 -25.07
CA ALA A 492 -9.94 5.69 -24.34
C ALA A 492 -11.38 5.37 -24.71
N THR A 493 -12.24 6.39 -24.84
CA THR A 493 -13.64 6.23 -25.26
C THR A 493 -13.73 5.64 -26.67
N VAL A 494 -12.97 6.18 -27.63
CA VAL A 494 -12.96 5.69 -29.01
C VAL A 494 -12.47 4.23 -29.07
N ILE A 495 -11.40 3.89 -28.36
CA ILE A 495 -10.87 2.51 -28.37
C ILE A 495 -11.90 1.55 -27.78
N LYS A 496 -12.52 1.91 -26.67
CA LYS A 496 -13.53 1.11 -25.99
C LYS A 496 -14.73 0.81 -26.85
N ASP A 497 -15.24 1.81 -27.56
CA ASP A 497 -16.47 1.71 -28.36
C ASP A 497 -16.26 1.06 -29.73
N ALA A 498 -15.06 1.22 -30.32
CA ALA A 498 -14.80 0.80 -31.70
C ALA A 498 -13.89 -0.44 -31.83
N ALA A 499 -13.28 -0.94 -30.74
CA ALA A 499 -12.45 -2.14 -30.81
C ALA A 499 -13.29 -3.40 -31.02
N LEU A 500 -12.72 -4.33 -31.81
CA LEU A 500 -13.44 -5.55 -32.26
C LEU A 500 -13.70 -6.56 -31.14
N CYS A 501 -12.80 -6.68 -30.17
CA CYS A 501 -12.86 -7.70 -29.12
C CYS A 501 -12.62 -7.14 -27.71
N GLY A 502 -12.84 -7.99 -26.69
CA GLY A 502 -12.71 -7.63 -25.29
C GLY A 502 -11.34 -7.04 -24.92
N LEU A 503 -10.23 -7.51 -25.50
CA LEU A 503 -8.90 -6.97 -25.25
C LEU A 503 -8.85 -5.47 -25.56
N GLY A 504 -9.22 -5.07 -26.76
CA GLY A 504 -9.21 -3.65 -27.13
C GLY A 504 -10.25 -2.82 -26.36
N GLN A 505 -11.46 -3.39 -26.12
CA GLN A 505 -12.52 -2.71 -25.38
C GLN A 505 -12.15 -2.45 -23.92
N THR A 506 -11.31 -3.28 -23.30
CA THR A 506 -10.92 -3.15 -21.89
C THR A 506 -9.52 -2.53 -21.69
N ALA A 507 -8.66 -2.55 -22.71
CA ALA A 507 -7.30 -2.00 -22.62
C ALA A 507 -7.20 -0.58 -22.01
N PRO A 508 -8.15 0.35 -22.26
CA PRO A 508 -8.12 1.68 -21.66
C PRO A 508 -8.52 1.75 -20.17
N ASN A 509 -9.12 0.71 -19.60
CA ASN A 509 -9.66 0.75 -18.23
C ASN A 509 -8.63 1.13 -17.17
N PRO A 510 -7.37 0.63 -17.17
CA PRO A 510 -6.35 1.03 -16.20
C PRO A 510 -6.07 2.54 -16.25
N VAL A 511 -6.03 3.11 -17.46
CA VAL A 511 -5.82 4.56 -17.66
C VAL A 511 -7.01 5.35 -17.15
N LEU A 512 -8.24 4.96 -17.54
CA LEU A 512 -9.45 5.65 -17.10
C LEU A 512 -9.64 5.59 -15.59
N SER A 513 -9.41 4.43 -14.98
CA SER A 513 -9.56 4.27 -13.53
C SER A 513 -8.48 5.01 -12.75
N THR A 514 -7.23 5.03 -13.21
CA THR A 514 -6.17 5.81 -12.57
C THR A 514 -6.37 7.33 -12.75
N ILE A 515 -6.86 7.81 -13.88
CA ILE A 515 -7.26 9.22 -14.05
C ILE A 515 -8.43 9.55 -13.11
N ARG A 516 -9.45 8.69 -13.04
CA ARG A 516 -10.63 8.90 -12.17
C ARG A 516 -10.26 9.08 -10.70
N TYR A 517 -9.32 8.31 -10.20
CA TYR A 517 -9.00 8.25 -8.77
C TYR A 517 -7.71 8.96 -8.38
N PHE A 518 -6.80 9.17 -9.31
CA PHE A 518 -5.46 9.74 -9.07
C PHE A 518 -5.10 10.84 -10.09
N ARG A 519 -6.11 11.59 -10.58
CA ARG A 519 -5.91 12.70 -11.53
C ARG A 519 -4.84 13.67 -11.06
N ASN A 520 -4.80 13.96 -9.77
CA ASN A 520 -3.79 14.80 -9.16
C ASN A 520 -2.34 14.31 -9.40
N GLU A 521 -2.09 12.99 -9.48
CA GLU A 521 -0.74 12.49 -9.81
C GLU A 521 -0.36 12.78 -11.25
N TYR A 522 -1.32 12.73 -12.19
CA TYR A 522 -1.10 13.14 -13.59
C TYR A 522 -0.80 14.63 -13.69
N GLU A 523 -1.57 15.46 -13.01
CA GLU A 523 -1.37 16.90 -12.98
C GLU A 523 0.00 17.30 -12.39
N GLU A 524 0.42 16.68 -11.29
CA GLU A 524 1.75 16.86 -10.71
C GLU A 524 2.87 16.47 -11.69
N HIS A 525 2.73 15.36 -12.43
CA HIS A 525 3.71 14.98 -13.45
C HIS A 525 3.79 15.99 -14.59
N ILE A 526 2.65 16.55 -15.01
CA ILE A 526 2.56 17.46 -16.12
C ILE A 526 3.02 18.88 -15.73
N ARG A 527 2.49 19.45 -14.64
CA ARG A 527 2.74 20.82 -14.20
C ARG A 527 4.01 20.94 -13.37
N ASP A 528 4.10 20.16 -12.29
CA ASP A 528 5.13 20.30 -11.27
C ASP A 528 6.39 19.49 -11.59
N LYS A 529 6.35 18.67 -12.65
CA LYS A 529 7.41 17.70 -12.99
C LYS A 529 7.80 16.84 -11.79
N LYS A 530 6.81 16.41 -11.03
CA LYS A 530 6.98 15.71 -9.76
C LYS A 530 6.27 14.35 -9.77
N CYS A 531 6.97 13.32 -9.30
CA CYS A 531 6.43 11.98 -9.03
C CYS A 531 6.49 11.71 -7.53
N ARG A 532 5.36 11.83 -6.81
CA ARG A 532 5.33 11.61 -5.34
C ARG A 532 5.77 10.22 -4.89
N ALA A 533 5.67 9.23 -5.77
CA ALA A 533 6.16 7.86 -5.52
C ALA A 533 7.68 7.71 -5.73
N ALA A 534 8.34 8.71 -6.34
CA ALA A 534 9.75 8.69 -6.74
C ALA A 534 10.13 7.48 -7.61
N VAL A 535 9.24 7.11 -8.54
CA VAL A 535 9.41 6.00 -9.50
C VAL A 535 9.88 6.52 -10.87
N CYS A 536 9.29 7.63 -11.36
CA CYS A 536 9.59 8.18 -12.69
C CYS A 536 10.95 8.89 -12.68
N SER A 537 12.03 8.16 -12.89
CA SER A 537 13.41 8.61 -12.72
C SER A 537 13.78 9.84 -13.58
N ALA A 538 13.15 10.02 -14.74
CA ALA A 538 13.39 11.20 -15.59
C ALA A 538 12.91 12.52 -14.97
N LEU A 539 12.15 12.51 -13.88
CA LEU A 539 11.66 13.68 -13.18
C LEU A 539 12.57 14.14 -12.03
N PHE A 540 13.64 13.41 -11.70
CA PHE A 540 14.49 13.73 -10.55
C PHE A 540 15.92 13.18 -10.69
N LYS A 541 16.86 13.81 -9.99
CA LYS A 541 18.25 13.35 -9.91
C LYS A 541 18.44 12.20 -8.93
N SER A 542 17.77 12.24 -7.78
CA SER A 542 17.79 11.17 -6.80
C SER A 542 16.46 11.08 -6.04
N PRO A 543 15.99 9.86 -5.65
CA PRO A 543 14.73 9.70 -4.92
C PRO A 543 14.68 10.47 -3.59
N CYS A 544 15.78 10.49 -2.83
CA CYS A 544 15.85 11.17 -1.54
C CYS A 544 15.74 12.69 -1.66
N GLN A 545 16.38 13.31 -2.67
CA GLN A 545 16.24 14.73 -2.97
C GLN A 545 14.81 15.06 -3.42
N HIS A 546 14.25 14.24 -4.30
CA HIS A 546 12.91 14.43 -4.86
C HIS A 546 11.81 14.35 -3.79
N THR A 547 11.97 13.43 -2.83
CA THR A 547 11.00 13.23 -1.74
C THR A 547 11.14 14.32 -0.67
N CYS A 548 12.28 14.97 -0.57
CA CYS A 548 12.46 16.08 0.38
C CYS A 548 11.55 17.25 -0.02
N PRO A 549 10.64 17.74 0.87
CA PRO A 549 9.75 18.85 0.55
C PRO A 549 10.43 20.13 0.08
N ILE A 550 11.69 20.35 0.47
CA ILE A 550 12.52 21.50 0.08
C ILE A 550 13.58 21.14 -0.97
N GLY A 551 13.54 19.94 -1.56
CA GLY A 551 14.46 19.53 -2.62
C GLY A 551 15.95 19.54 -2.25
N MET A 552 16.30 19.31 -0.98
CA MET A 552 17.69 19.37 -0.50
C MET A 552 18.58 18.39 -1.25
N ASP A 553 19.77 18.85 -1.71
CA ASP A 553 20.72 18.01 -2.42
C ASP A 553 21.45 17.06 -1.48
N ILE A 554 20.75 15.96 -1.16
CA ILE A 554 21.17 14.96 -0.18
C ILE A 554 22.42 14.21 -0.64
N PRO A 555 22.49 13.66 -1.89
CA PRO A 555 23.69 12.97 -2.34
C PRO A 555 24.94 13.86 -2.30
N ALA A 556 24.79 15.14 -2.62
CA ALA A 556 25.91 16.07 -2.64
C ALA A 556 26.54 16.26 -1.25
N TYR A 557 25.73 16.58 -0.22
CA TYR A 557 26.33 16.76 1.11
C TYR A 557 26.85 15.44 1.74
N ILE A 558 26.26 14.28 1.39
CA ILE A 558 26.77 12.98 1.84
C ILE A 558 28.14 12.70 1.18
N ALA A 559 28.30 13.00 -0.13
CA ALA A 559 29.58 12.86 -0.80
C ALA A 559 30.66 13.75 -0.18
N LEU A 560 30.30 14.98 0.23
CA LEU A 560 31.22 15.90 0.88
C LEU A 560 31.60 15.44 2.32
N ILE A 561 30.73 14.68 3.02
CA ILE A 561 31.13 14.02 4.28
C ILE A 561 32.23 12.99 4.02
N ARG A 562 32.08 12.17 2.97
CA ARG A 562 33.10 11.16 2.61
C ARG A 562 34.47 11.80 2.29
N ASP A 563 34.42 12.98 1.68
CA ASP A 563 35.60 13.79 1.34
C ASP A 563 36.11 14.68 2.50
N ASN A 564 35.53 14.55 3.70
CA ASN A 564 35.84 15.33 4.91
C ASN A 564 35.74 16.85 4.71
N ARG A 565 34.83 17.33 3.82
CA ARG A 565 34.55 18.72 3.48
C ARG A 565 33.24 19.19 4.12
N LEU A 566 33.24 19.24 5.46
CA LEU A 566 32.01 19.54 6.22
C LEU A 566 31.48 20.97 6.00
N GLU A 567 32.37 21.94 5.81
CA GLU A 567 31.96 23.34 5.54
C GLU A 567 31.21 23.46 4.21
N ASP A 568 31.67 22.76 3.18
CA ASP A 568 31.01 22.76 1.89
C ASP A 568 29.69 21.97 1.95
N ALA A 569 29.65 20.86 2.69
CA ALA A 569 28.42 20.14 2.96
C ALA A 569 27.38 21.01 3.67
N TYR A 570 27.81 21.84 4.65
CA TYR A 570 26.95 22.79 5.33
C TYR A 570 26.42 23.87 4.37
N LYS A 571 27.26 24.44 3.50
CA LYS A 571 26.85 25.40 2.47
C LYS A 571 25.81 24.78 1.53
N VAL A 572 25.98 23.53 1.08
CA VAL A 572 25.01 22.83 0.23
C VAL A 572 23.66 22.72 0.95
N MET A 573 23.63 22.36 2.23
CA MET A 573 22.40 22.29 3.00
C MET A 573 21.70 23.65 3.14
N MET A 574 22.47 24.72 3.40
CA MET A 574 21.94 26.08 3.62
C MET A 574 21.28 26.70 2.39
N LYS A 575 21.52 26.18 1.18
CA LYS A 575 20.86 26.66 -0.04
C LYS A 575 19.33 26.57 0.07
N THR A 576 18.84 25.47 0.58
CA THR A 576 17.39 25.17 0.66
C THR A 576 16.89 24.99 2.10
N ASN A 577 17.75 24.87 3.11
CA ASN A 577 17.32 24.64 4.48
C ASN A 577 17.84 25.70 5.45
N PRO A 578 17.02 26.65 5.90
CA PRO A 578 17.44 27.64 6.90
C PRO A 578 17.63 27.08 8.32
N PHE A 579 17.15 25.84 8.57
CA PHE A 579 17.16 25.18 9.87
C PHE A 579 17.81 23.79 9.82
N PRO A 580 19.07 23.64 9.33
CA PRO A 580 19.68 22.32 9.17
C PRO A 580 19.93 21.59 10.49
N SER A 581 20.29 22.29 11.57
CA SER A 581 20.52 21.70 12.90
C SER A 581 19.18 21.24 13.54
N VAL A 582 18.14 22.04 13.40
CA VAL A 582 16.76 21.67 13.80
C VAL A 582 16.29 20.45 13.05
N CYS A 583 16.39 20.47 11.71
CA CYS A 583 15.98 19.34 10.86
C CYS A 583 16.85 18.09 11.05
N GLY A 584 18.09 18.22 11.52
CA GLY A 584 18.93 17.11 11.92
C GLY A 584 18.43 16.37 13.17
N ARG A 585 17.56 17.03 13.96
CA ARG A 585 17.01 16.51 15.23
C ARG A 585 15.54 16.09 15.12
N VAL A 586 14.68 16.93 14.51
CA VAL A 586 13.22 16.74 14.60
C VAL A 586 12.51 16.57 13.25
N CYS A 587 13.25 16.45 12.14
CA CYS A 587 12.65 16.15 10.83
C CYS A 587 12.10 14.72 10.81
N ASP A 588 10.92 14.55 10.20
CA ASP A 588 10.28 13.26 9.94
C ASP A 588 10.94 12.42 8.82
N HIS A 589 12.06 12.86 8.30
CA HIS A 589 12.98 12.20 7.36
C HIS A 589 12.31 11.40 6.21
N GLN A 590 11.30 11.99 5.58
CA GLN A 590 10.60 11.37 4.42
C GLN A 590 11.58 10.93 3.31
N CYS A 591 12.72 11.59 3.15
CA CYS A 591 13.78 11.20 2.22
C CYS A 591 14.32 9.78 2.44
N GLN A 592 14.31 9.29 3.69
CA GLN A 592 14.78 7.93 4.02
C GLN A 592 13.78 6.87 3.54
N THR A 593 12.48 7.16 3.52
CA THR A 593 11.45 6.19 3.10
C THR A 593 11.55 5.81 1.61
N LYS A 594 12.21 6.65 0.80
CA LYS A 594 12.44 6.41 -0.64
C LYS A 594 13.92 6.17 -0.97
N CYS A 595 14.76 6.00 0.04
CA CYS A 595 16.17 5.69 -0.18
C CYS A 595 16.33 4.29 -0.81
N ARG A 596 16.92 4.20 -2.01
CA ARG A 596 17.15 2.92 -2.72
C ARG A 596 18.00 1.92 -1.92
N ARG A 597 18.87 2.41 -1.03
CA ARG A 597 19.65 1.54 -0.13
C ARG A 597 18.74 0.64 0.70
N GLY A 598 17.55 1.11 1.09
CA GLY A 598 16.55 0.33 1.80
C GLY A 598 15.96 -0.86 1.03
N LEU A 599 16.28 -1.04 -0.26
CA LEU A 599 15.97 -2.25 -1.04
C LEU A 599 17.02 -3.35 -0.85
N LEU A 600 18.21 -3.00 -0.34
CA LEU A 600 19.31 -3.93 -0.12
C LEU A 600 19.39 -4.35 1.36
N ASP A 601 19.47 -3.34 2.24
CA ASP A 601 19.55 -3.54 3.69
C ASP A 601 18.67 -2.52 4.43
N GLU A 602 19.19 -1.38 4.86
CA GLU A 602 18.47 -0.32 5.54
C GLU A 602 18.70 1.03 4.83
N PRO A 603 17.74 1.96 4.84
CA PRO A 603 17.93 3.30 4.29
C PRO A 603 19.16 3.97 4.91
N VAL A 604 19.81 4.87 4.18
CA VAL A 604 20.86 5.71 4.75
C VAL A 604 20.26 6.63 5.83
N ALA A 605 20.94 6.77 6.98
CA ALA A 605 20.50 7.62 8.10
C ALA A 605 20.70 9.12 7.80
N ILE A 606 19.99 9.61 6.80
CA ILE A 606 20.12 10.97 6.23
C ILE A 606 19.90 12.05 7.29
N LYS A 607 18.92 11.88 8.19
CA LYS A 607 18.64 12.80 9.30
C LYS A 607 19.88 12.99 10.17
N PHE A 608 20.53 11.91 10.54
CA PHE A 608 21.68 11.92 11.45
C PHE A 608 22.97 12.40 10.79
N LEU A 609 23.17 12.10 9.51
CA LEU A 609 24.28 12.70 8.74
C LEU A 609 24.14 14.22 8.61
N LYS A 610 22.93 14.73 8.40
CA LYS A 610 22.63 16.17 8.42
C LYS A 610 22.98 16.78 9.77
N ARG A 611 22.58 16.12 10.87
CA ARG A 611 22.93 16.54 12.23
C ARG A 611 24.45 16.57 12.42
N TYR A 612 25.16 15.53 12.00
CA TYR A 612 26.61 15.46 12.10
C TYR A 612 27.29 16.66 11.42
N ILE A 613 26.88 17.02 10.20
CA ILE A 613 27.40 18.21 9.51
C ILE A 613 27.14 19.46 10.34
N SER A 614 25.87 19.65 10.76
CA SER A 614 25.43 20.86 11.46
C SER A 614 26.11 21.07 12.81
N ASP A 615 26.49 19.99 13.49
CA ASP A 615 27.14 20.03 14.80
C ASP A 615 28.68 20.18 14.71
N ASN A 616 29.28 19.78 13.57
CA ASN A 616 30.74 19.71 13.43
C ASN A 616 31.36 20.66 12.39
N ALA A 617 30.57 21.21 11.44
CA ALA A 617 31.06 22.14 10.45
C ALA A 617 31.26 23.54 11.03
N SER A 618 32.35 24.21 10.58
CA SER A 618 32.50 25.65 10.81
C SER A 618 31.44 26.42 10.02
N ARG A 619 30.61 27.19 10.73
CA ARG A 619 29.51 27.91 10.11
C ARG A 619 29.96 29.20 9.42
N PRO A 620 29.54 29.50 8.19
CA PRO A 620 29.83 30.76 7.54
C PRO A 620 29.18 31.92 8.33
N GLN A 621 29.89 33.04 8.41
CA GLN A 621 29.28 34.27 8.96
C GLN A 621 28.17 34.78 8.07
N VAL A 622 26.98 34.94 8.65
CA VAL A 622 25.86 35.58 7.95
C VAL A 622 26.09 37.11 7.91
N LYS A 623 26.04 37.64 6.71
CA LYS A 623 26.21 39.10 6.49
C LYS A 623 24.81 39.72 6.27
N PRO A 624 24.58 40.94 6.76
CA PRO A 624 23.35 41.66 6.47
C PRO A 624 23.14 41.85 4.97
N VAL A 625 21.90 41.74 4.50
CA VAL A 625 21.52 42.01 3.13
C VAL A 625 20.95 43.44 3.08
N GLY A 626 21.44 44.28 2.16
CA GLY A 626 20.90 45.63 1.97
C GLY A 626 19.46 45.61 1.45
N ILE A 627 18.63 46.52 1.97
CA ILE A 627 17.29 46.73 1.44
C ILE A 627 17.39 47.39 0.09
N THR A 628 16.99 46.73 -0.98
CA THR A 628 17.01 47.21 -2.36
C THR A 628 15.64 47.39 -2.96
N ARG A 629 14.61 46.90 -2.26
CA ARG A 629 13.20 47.00 -2.64
C ARG A 629 12.49 48.03 -1.79
N LYS A 630 11.52 48.73 -2.37
CA LYS A 630 10.72 49.74 -1.67
C LYS A 630 9.54 49.15 -0.90
N GLU A 631 9.08 47.95 -1.34
CA GLU A 631 7.93 47.27 -0.77
C GLU A 631 8.28 46.67 0.59
N LYS A 632 7.37 46.86 1.56
CA LYS A 632 7.47 46.35 2.95
C LYS A 632 6.59 45.13 3.11
N ILE A 633 7.12 44.09 3.72
CA ILE A 633 6.41 42.85 3.92
C ILE A 633 6.19 42.61 5.41
N ALA A 634 4.94 42.33 5.81
CA ALA A 634 4.60 41.82 7.13
C ALA A 634 4.51 40.31 7.13
N VAL A 635 5.03 39.66 8.17
CA VAL A 635 4.86 38.23 8.41
C VAL A 635 4.20 38.06 9.80
N VAL A 636 3.09 37.34 9.86
CA VAL A 636 2.36 37.06 11.10
C VAL A 636 2.66 35.65 11.56
N GLY A 637 3.45 35.50 12.60
CA GLY A 637 3.95 34.27 13.18
C GLY A 637 5.42 34.00 12.86
N ALA A 638 6.24 33.82 13.92
CA ALA A 638 7.67 33.51 13.84
C ALA A 638 7.95 32.00 13.97
N GLY A 639 7.06 31.15 13.43
CA GLY A 639 7.30 29.71 13.26
C GLY A 639 8.18 29.43 12.04
N PRO A 640 8.51 28.13 11.74
CA PRO A 640 9.41 27.77 10.63
C PRO A 640 8.95 28.27 9.27
N ALA A 641 7.64 28.31 8.99
CA ALA A 641 7.10 28.85 7.74
C ALA A 641 7.34 30.36 7.62
N GLY A 642 6.98 31.13 8.67
CA GLY A 642 7.15 32.57 8.69
C GLY A 642 8.63 32.99 8.62
N LEU A 643 9.48 32.32 9.39
CA LEU A 643 10.92 32.63 9.42
C LEU A 643 11.62 32.29 8.10
N THR A 644 11.22 31.16 7.43
CA THR A 644 11.75 30.79 6.11
C THR A 644 11.35 31.82 5.05
N CYS A 645 10.07 32.19 4.99
CA CYS A 645 9.58 33.21 4.09
C CYS A 645 10.31 34.56 4.30
N SER A 646 10.49 34.94 5.57
CA SER A 646 11.21 36.18 5.95
C SER A 646 12.66 36.17 5.49
N ARG A 647 13.37 35.04 5.67
CA ARG A 647 14.74 34.87 5.17
C ARG A 647 14.82 35.05 3.66
N ASP A 648 13.97 34.38 2.94
CA ASP A 648 14.02 34.37 1.47
C ASP A 648 13.65 35.71 0.88
N LEU A 649 12.69 36.43 1.47
CA LEU A 649 12.34 37.79 1.06
C LEU A 649 13.46 38.81 1.40
N ALA A 650 14.09 38.67 2.58
CA ALA A 650 15.26 39.47 2.94
C ALA A 650 16.42 39.27 1.95
N LEU A 651 16.69 38.02 1.54
CA LEU A 651 17.71 37.70 0.52
C LEU A 651 17.39 38.31 -0.86
N ARG A 652 16.11 38.59 -1.13
CA ARG A 652 15.64 39.27 -2.35
C ARG A 652 15.61 40.81 -2.21
N GLY A 653 16.04 41.33 -1.06
CA GLY A 653 16.19 42.76 -0.79
C GLY A 653 14.96 43.47 -0.26
N TYR A 654 13.94 42.76 0.22
CA TYR A 654 12.76 43.35 0.86
C TYR A 654 13.00 43.70 2.33
N ALA A 655 12.33 44.76 2.80
CA ALA A 655 12.19 45.04 4.24
C ALA A 655 11.12 44.15 4.84
N VAL A 656 11.50 43.28 5.77
CA VAL A 656 10.59 42.27 6.37
C VAL A 656 10.46 42.48 7.88
N THR A 657 9.22 42.62 8.36
CA THR A 657 8.90 42.69 9.80
C THR A 657 8.02 41.49 10.17
N VAL A 658 8.49 40.69 11.13
CA VAL A 658 7.76 39.54 11.69
C VAL A 658 7.09 39.95 13.00
N PHE A 659 5.79 39.66 13.10
CA PHE A 659 4.99 39.84 14.32
C PHE A 659 4.78 38.49 15.00
N GLU A 660 5.27 38.36 16.25
CA GLU A 660 5.14 37.14 17.05
C GLU A 660 4.38 37.44 18.35
N GLU A 661 3.35 36.65 18.59
CA GLU A 661 2.53 36.80 19.82
C GLU A 661 3.31 36.42 21.07
N LEU A 662 4.14 35.40 20.99
CA LEU A 662 4.86 34.82 22.13
C LEU A 662 6.18 35.54 22.42
N PRO A 663 6.74 35.40 23.64
CA PRO A 663 7.97 36.09 24.04
C PRO A 663 9.20 35.72 23.25
N THR A 664 9.25 34.47 22.68
CA THR A 664 10.37 33.99 21.89
C THR A 664 9.89 33.46 20.55
N PRO A 665 10.64 33.69 19.45
CA PRO A 665 10.33 33.18 18.15
C PRO A 665 10.61 31.67 18.05
N GLY A 666 10.14 31.02 16.97
CA GLY A 666 10.35 29.60 16.69
C GLY A 666 9.06 28.81 16.59
N GLY A 667 7.92 29.38 17.05
CA GLY A 667 6.62 28.72 17.01
C GLY A 667 6.64 27.37 17.76
N MET A 668 6.11 26.30 17.15
CA MET A 668 6.09 24.97 17.79
C MET A 668 7.50 24.39 18.06
N LEU A 669 8.57 24.86 17.40
CA LEU A 669 9.94 24.45 17.69
C LEU A 669 10.39 24.92 19.09
N SER A 670 9.97 26.12 19.50
CA SER A 670 10.26 26.67 20.84
C SER A 670 9.24 26.24 21.89
N TRP A 671 7.95 26.19 21.52
CA TRP A 671 6.84 26.11 22.46
C TRP A 671 6.15 24.76 22.55
N GLY A 672 6.36 23.89 21.53
CA GLY A 672 5.77 22.56 21.47
C GLY A 672 6.77 21.44 21.70
N ILE A 673 7.97 21.52 21.08
CA ILE A 673 8.98 20.46 21.17
C ILE A 673 9.79 20.63 22.45
N PRO A 674 9.94 19.59 23.30
CA PRO A 674 10.73 19.66 24.53
C PRO A 674 12.23 19.85 24.28
N SER A 675 12.92 20.49 25.27
CA SER A 675 14.36 20.81 25.20
C SER A 675 15.25 19.57 25.09
N TYR A 676 14.84 18.42 25.60
CA TYR A 676 15.60 17.15 25.49
C TYR A 676 15.58 16.54 24.07
N ARG A 677 14.69 17.01 23.17
CA ARG A 677 14.69 16.67 21.73
C ARG A 677 15.31 17.79 20.88
N LEU A 678 15.05 19.06 21.26
CA LEU A 678 15.56 20.22 20.55
C LEU A 678 16.08 21.26 21.55
N PRO A 679 17.40 21.26 21.85
CA PRO A 679 17.99 22.27 22.72
C PRO A 679 17.77 23.70 22.20
N ARG A 680 17.37 24.60 23.09
CA ARG A 680 17.03 25.98 22.71
C ARG A 680 18.19 26.72 22.07
N THR A 681 19.42 26.52 22.57
CA THR A 681 20.66 27.11 22.01
C THR A 681 20.88 26.80 20.53
N ILE A 682 20.42 25.63 20.09
CA ILE A 682 20.50 25.21 18.67
C ILE A 682 19.51 26.03 17.83
N LEU A 683 18.28 26.13 18.31
CA LEU A 683 17.21 26.86 17.61
C LEU A 683 17.50 28.35 17.54
N ASP A 684 17.86 28.96 18.71
CA ASP A 684 18.14 30.40 18.81
C ASP A 684 19.27 30.82 17.87
N ARG A 685 20.30 30.03 17.75
CA ARG A 685 21.42 30.22 16.81
C ARG A 685 20.96 30.32 15.34
N GLU A 686 20.04 29.45 14.92
CA GLU A 686 19.54 29.48 13.53
C GLU A 686 18.55 30.63 13.29
N ILE A 687 17.78 31.00 14.29
CA ILE A 687 16.92 32.18 14.23
C ILE A 687 17.75 33.49 14.20
N ASP A 688 18.85 33.55 14.97
CA ASP A 688 19.75 34.72 14.98
C ASP A 688 20.42 34.91 13.63
N ASP A 689 20.71 33.86 12.89
CA ASP A 689 21.22 33.98 11.53
C ASP A 689 20.20 34.65 10.60
N ILE A 690 18.89 34.41 10.79
CA ILE A 690 17.82 35.10 10.04
C ILE A 690 17.74 36.57 10.44
N ARG A 691 17.87 36.90 11.74
CA ARG A 691 17.93 38.30 12.22
C ARG A 691 19.12 39.05 11.61
N LYS A 692 20.29 38.41 11.53
CA LYS A 692 21.50 39.02 10.94
C LYS A 692 21.34 39.37 9.46
N LEU A 693 20.42 38.76 8.73
CA LEU A 693 20.10 39.18 7.35
C LEU A 693 19.37 40.52 7.28
N GLY A 694 18.89 41.06 8.40
CA GLY A 694 18.13 42.30 8.46
C GLY A 694 16.63 42.14 8.69
N VAL A 695 16.17 40.92 9.03
CA VAL A 695 14.77 40.64 9.38
C VAL A 695 14.46 41.17 10.79
N GLU A 696 13.48 42.05 10.91
CA GLU A 696 12.99 42.59 12.18
C GLU A 696 11.97 41.60 12.78
N ILE A 697 12.21 41.06 13.97
CA ILE A 697 11.28 40.17 14.68
C ILE A 697 10.77 40.85 15.94
N ARG A 698 9.46 41.14 16.00
CA ARG A 698 8.75 41.80 17.13
C ARG A 698 7.99 40.74 17.90
N CYS A 699 8.56 40.30 19.03
CA CYS A 699 7.90 39.39 19.97
C CYS A 699 6.93 40.15 20.89
N ASN A 700 6.08 39.37 21.60
CA ASN A 700 4.98 39.89 22.42
C ASN A 700 4.06 40.88 21.68
N THR A 701 3.85 40.62 20.39
CA THR A 701 3.14 41.52 19.48
C THR A 701 2.12 40.74 18.66
N ARG A 702 0.89 40.59 19.20
CA ARG A 702 -0.22 39.93 18.50
C ARG A 702 -0.89 40.90 17.53
N VAL A 703 -0.97 40.54 16.26
CA VAL A 703 -1.82 41.22 15.28
C VAL A 703 -3.30 41.04 15.69
N GLY A 704 -4.06 42.13 15.60
CA GLY A 704 -5.45 42.19 16.09
C GLY A 704 -5.61 42.58 17.57
N ARG A 705 -4.49 42.70 18.31
CA ARG A 705 -4.51 43.15 19.70
C ARG A 705 -3.47 44.26 19.94
N GLU A 706 -2.17 43.98 19.98
CA GLU A 706 -1.09 44.98 20.16
C GLU A 706 -0.89 45.81 18.87
N VAL A 707 -1.06 45.20 17.70
CA VAL A 707 -1.04 45.88 16.40
C VAL A 707 -2.38 45.66 15.72
N PRO A 708 -3.19 46.72 15.51
CA PRO A 708 -4.47 46.61 14.82
C PRO A 708 -4.30 46.01 13.39
N TRP A 709 -5.24 45.18 12.98
CA TRP A 709 -5.24 44.60 11.62
C TRP A 709 -5.20 45.69 10.53
N GLY A 710 -5.98 46.75 10.65
CA GLY A 710 -6.01 47.89 9.76
C GLY A 710 -4.62 48.48 9.55
N LYS A 711 -3.85 48.67 10.63
CA LYS A 711 -2.49 49.19 10.58
C LYS A 711 -1.53 48.28 9.82
N VAL A 712 -1.61 46.97 10.00
CA VAL A 712 -0.81 46.01 9.21
C VAL A 712 -1.20 46.09 7.75
N ASN A 713 -2.49 46.25 7.45
CA ASN A 713 -2.95 46.40 6.08
C ASN A 713 -2.51 47.74 5.44
N GLU A 714 -2.35 48.79 6.19
CA GLU A 714 -1.93 50.14 5.68
C GLU A 714 -0.41 50.24 5.53
N ASP A 715 0.36 49.81 6.54
CA ASP A 715 1.81 50.04 6.62
C ASP A 715 2.67 49.10 5.71
N PHE A 716 2.09 47.96 5.24
CA PHE A 716 2.80 46.96 4.46
C PHE A 716 2.16 46.72 3.11
N ASP A 717 2.94 46.39 2.10
CA ASP A 717 2.49 46.15 0.72
C ASP A 717 1.94 44.70 0.55
N CYS A 718 2.51 43.75 1.26
CA CYS A 718 2.04 42.36 1.34
C CYS A 718 2.09 41.82 2.78
N VAL A 719 1.23 40.85 3.08
CA VAL A 719 1.16 40.20 4.40
C VAL A 719 1.17 38.70 4.22
N TYR A 720 2.10 38.03 4.90
CA TYR A 720 2.13 36.56 4.99
C TYR A 720 1.57 36.08 6.33
N LEU A 721 0.52 35.27 6.31
CA LEU A 721 -0.17 34.75 7.47
C LEU A 721 0.31 33.32 7.77
N ALA A 722 1.15 33.15 8.80
CA ALA A 722 1.74 31.89 9.21
C ALA A 722 1.61 31.64 10.73
N PRO A 723 0.39 31.81 11.34
CA PRO A 723 0.22 31.69 12.79
C PRO A 723 0.38 30.28 13.33
N GLY A 724 0.45 29.25 12.45
CA GLY A 724 0.53 27.85 12.85
C GLY A 724 -0.77 27.30 13.44
N ALA A 725 -0.68 26.19 14.21
CA ALA A 725 -1.79 25.52 14.87
C ALA A 725 -1.50 25.34 16.36
N HIS A 726 -1.87 26.33 17.19
CA HIS A 726 -1.50 26.43 18.61
C HIS A 726 -2.64 26.15 19.59
N LYS A 727 -3.80 25.66 19.14
CA LYS A 727 -4.94 25.24 19.97
C LYS A 727 -5.09 23.73 19.94
N SER A 728 -5.17 23.07 21.11
CA SER A 728 -5.52 21.67 21.18
C SER A 728 -7.00 21.46 20.82
N GLN A 729 -7.28 20.35 20.14
CA GLN A 729 -8.65 19.89 19.95
C GLN A 729 -9.20 19.30 21.25
N ARG A 730 -10.47 19.61 21.56
CA ARG A 730 -11.16 19.10 22.73
C ARG A 730 -11.64 17.66 22.50
N MET A 731 -11.68 16.87 23.56
CA MET A 731 -12.18 15.49 23.52
C MET A 731 -13.70 15.45 23.31
N GLY A 732 -14.40 16.47 23.74
CA GLY A 732 -15.87 16.55 23.68
C GLY A 732 -16.56 15.60 24.67
N VAL A 733 -15.92 15.32 25.80
CA VAL A 733 -16.46 14.46 26.85
C VAL A 733 -16.81 15.26 28.12
N GLU A 734 -17.73 14.74 28.94
CA GLU A 734 -18.09 15.33 30.21
C GLU A 734 -16.89 15.38 31.16
N GLY A 735 -16.76 16.47 31.93
CA GLY A 735 -15.65 16.67 32.86
C GLY A 735 -14.35 17.20 32.23
N GLU A 736 -14.36 17.51 30.95
CA GLU A 736 -13.17 18.03 30.25
C GLU A 736 -12.70 19.40 30.74
N ASP A 737 -13.58 20.17 31.38
CA ASP A 737 -13.27 21.50 31.96
C ASP A 737 -12.76 21.46 33.43
N LEU A 738 -12.59 20.27 34.00
CA LEU A 738 -12.08 20.10 35.37
C LEU A 738 -10.61 20.53 35.49
N LYS A 739 -10.22 21.06 36.63
CA LYS A 739 -8.79 21.31 36.94
C LYS A 739 -8.01 20.00 36.88
N GLY A 740 -6.87 20.01 36.25
CA GLY A 740 -6.06 18.81 35.99
C GLY A 740 -6.32 18.19 34.60
N VAL A 741 -7.24 18.77 33.82
CA VAL A 741 -7.37 18.43 32.39
C VAL A 741 -6.64 19.49 31.57
N TRP A 742 -5.75 19.03 30.69
CA TRP A 742 -4.90 19.88 29.84
C TRP A 742 -5.08 19.51 28.37
N GLY A 743 -5.01 20.51 27.50
CA GLY A 743 -4.68 20.25 26.09
C GLY A 743 -3.19 19.95 25.95
N GLY A 744 -2.82 19.07 25.01
CA GLY A 744 -1.41 18.68 24.82
C GLY A 744 -0.50 19.84 24.43
N VAL A 745 -0.98 20.73 23.55
CA VAL A 745 -0.22 21.93 23.14
C VAL A 745 -0.09 22.93 24.30
N GLU A 746 -1.16 23.16 25.02
CA GLU A 746 -1.18 24.09 26.17
C GLU A 746 -0.23 23.59 27.26
N PHE A 747 -0.22 22.29 27.56
CA PHE A 747 0.70 21.71 28.53
C PHE A 747 2.17 21.88 28.11
N LEU A 748 2.51 21.48 26.87
CA LEU A 748 3.86 21.61 26.35
C LEU A 748 4.32 23.09 26.28
N ARG A 749 3.42 23.99 25.89
CA ARG A 749 3.69 25.42 25.85
C ARG A 749 3.93 26.01 27.26
N ASP A 750 3.11 25.61 28.24
CA ASP A 750 3.29 26.04 29.62
C ASP A 750 4.60 25.50 30.25
N TYR A 751 4.92 24.23 29.95
CA TYR A 751 6.19 23.61 30.32
C TYR A 751 7.37 24.34 29.70
N ASN A 752 7.40 24.52 28.38
CA ASN A 752 8.51 25.16 27.68
C ASN A 752 8.65 26.65 28.00
N GLY A 753 7.58 27.30 28.44
CA GLY A 753 7.60 28.70 28.87
C GLY A 753 8.08 28.91 30.30
N ASP A 754 8.01 27.91 31.17
CA ASP A 754 8.42 27.99 32.59
C ASP A 754 9.00 26.63 33.05
N GLU A 755 10.04 26.17 32.37
CA GLU A 755 10.71 24.91 32.71
C GLU A 755 11.16 24.85 34.18
N GLU A 756 11.65 25.97 34.70
CA GLU A 756 12.17 26.05 36.09
C GLU A 756 11.06 25.91 37.11
N GLY A 757 9.90 26.52 36.88
CA GLY A 757 8.72 26.36 37.73
C GLY A 757 8.22 24.92 37.82
N TRP A 758 8.25 24.22 36.71
CA TRP A 758 7.93 22.77 36.63
C TRP A 758 9.02 21.90 37.28
N LYS A 759 10.30 22.12 36.97
CA LYS A 759 11.40 21.32 37.49
C LYS A 759 11.63 21.53 39.02
N SER A 760 11.29 22.69 39.52
CA SER A 760 11.36 23.00 40.98
C SER A 760 10.17 22.51 41.79
N GLY A 761 9.13 21.95 41.14
CA GLY A 761 7.91 21.48 41.78
C GLY A 761 6.89 22.58 42.16
N LYS A 762 7.11 23.84 41.74
CA LYS A 762 6.10 24.91 41.90
C LYS A 762 4.81 24.60 41.10
N LYS A 763 4.94 23.95 39.99
CA LYS A 763 3.85 23.34 39.18
C LYS A 763 3.93 21.82 39.24
N SER A 764 2.80 21.12 39.28
CA SER A 764 2.77 19.65 39.35
C SER A 764 1.55 19.10 38.66
N LEU A 765 1.79 17.93 37.98
CA LEU A 765 0.73 17.11 37.38
C LEU A 765 0.11 16.07 38.33
N GLY A 766 0.63 15.96 39.56
CA GLY A 766 0.31 14.82 40.42
C GLY A 766 1.14 13.59 40.07
N SER A 767 0.78 12.43 40.63
CA SER A 767 1.56 11.20 40.50
C SER A 767 1.17 10.32 39.33
N ARG A 768 -0.07 10.41 38.83
CA ARG A 768 -0.59 9.56 37.75
C ARG A 768 -1.20 10.42 36.65
N VAL A 769 -0.70 10.22 35.44
CA VAL A 769 -1.10 11.00 34.24
C VAL A 769 -1.61 10.09 33.15
N ALA A 770 -2.79 10.38 32.62
CA ALA A 770 -3.27 9.78 31.38
C ALA A 770 -3.05 10.75 30.21
N VAL A 771 -2.45 10.28 29.14
CA VAL A 771 -2.30 11.04 27.87
C VAL A 771 -3.19 10.41 26.81
N ILE A 772 -4.10 11.20 26.22
CA ILE A 772 -5.04 10.72 25.20
C ILE A 772 -4.50 11.09 23.82
N GLY A 773 -4.15 10.09 23.02
CA GLY A 773 -3.68 10.30 21.65
C GLY A 773 -2.45 9.45 21.30
N GLY A 774 -2.08 9.43 20.01
CA GLY A 774 -0.97 8.60 19.49
C GLY A 774 -0.05 9.35 18.52
N GLY A 775 -0.09 10.67 18.48
CA GLY A 775 0.78 11.51 17.66
C GLY A 775 2.05 11.95 18.39
N ASN A 776 2.98 12.61 17.69
CA ASN A 776 4.23 13.10 18.28
C ASN A 776 4.00 14.00 19.50
N SER A 777 2.97 14.87 19.47
CA SER A 777 2.62 15.72 20.61
C SER A 777 2.18 14.90 21.85
N ALA A 778 1.53 13.75 21.64
CA ALA A 778 1.13 12.86 22.74
C ALA A 778 2.37 12.18 23.35
N ILE A 779 3.30 11.72 22.51
CA ILE A 779 4.57 11.15 22.98
C ILE A 779 5.41 12.20 23.71
N ASP A 780 5.54 13.41 23.16
CA ASP A 780 6.27 14.51 23.80
C ASP A 780 5.66 14.91 25.17
N ALA A 781 4.31 15.01 25.25
CA ALA A 781 3.62 15.29 26.50
C ALA A 781 3.83 14.17 27.53
N ALA A 782 3.73 12.92 27.11
CA ALA A 782 3.92 11.75 27.97
C ALA A 782 5.36 11.67 28.50
N ARG A 783 6.36 11.79 27.62
CA ARG A 783 7.78 11.76 28.01
C ARG A 783 8.18 12.97 28.89
N THR A 784 7.56 14.13 28.68
CA THR A 784 7.73 15.30 29.55
C THR A 784 7.12 15.06 30.92
N ALA A 785 5.90 14.53 31.01
CA ALA A 785 5.23 14.22 32.27
C ALA A 785 5.99 13.15 33.07
N LEU A 786 6.55 12.15 32.41
CA LEU A 786 7.41 11.14 33.04
C LEU A 786 8.67 11.78 33.69
N ARG A 787 9.33 12.69 32.98
CA ARG A 787 10.51 13.43 33.48
C ARG A 787 10.19 14.35 34.65
N LEU A 788 8.94 14.77 34.76
CA LEU A 788 8.42 15.51 35.90
C LEU A 788 8.02 14.63 37.11
N GLY A 789 8.27 13.31 37.00
CA GLY A 789 8.09 12.34 38.08
C GLY A 789 6.74 11.64 38.12
N ALA A 790 5.90 11.78 37.12
CA ALA A 790 4.60 11.09 37.07
C ALA A 790 4.72 9.66 36.51
N GLU A 791 3.84 8.76 36.95
CA GLU A 791 3.54 7.52 36.26
C GLU A 791 2.60 7.83 35.09
N VAL A 792 2.99 7.46 33.86
CA VAL A 792 2.29 7.88 32.65
C VAL A 792 1.70 6.71 31.90
N THR A 793 0.44 6.82 31.52
CA THR A 793 -0.24 5.87 30.61
C THR A 793 -0.77 6.63 29.39
N ILE A 794 -0.39 6.21 28.20
CA ILE A 794 -0.98 6.69 26.94
C ILE A 794 -2.19 5.82 26.61
N LEU A 795 -3.34 6.44 26.34
CA LEU A 795 -4.57 5.80 25.90
C LEU A 795 -4.78 6.08 24.41
N TYR A 796 -4.77 5.02 23.60
CA TYR A 796 -4.93 5.16 22.15
C TYR A 796 -6.08 4.30 21.61
N ARG A 797 -6.95 4.93 20.80
CA ARG A 797 -8.19 4.31 20.32
C ARG A 797 -8.03 3.27 19.21
N ARG A 798 -6.82 3.11 18.65
CA ARG A 798 -6.49 2.14 17.57
C ARG A 798 -5.30 1.28 18.01
N LEU A 799 -4.66 0.59 17.06
CA LEU A 799 -3.49 -0.24 17.30
C LEU A 799 -2.18 0.54 17.16
N ARG A 800 -1.07 -0.08 17.53
CA ARG A 800 0.27 0.51 17.49
C ARG A 800 0.67 0.98 16.09
N GLU A 801 0.37 0.18 15.08
CA GLU A 801 0.63 0.47 13.67
C GLU A 801 -0.17 1.67 13.11
N ASP A 802 -1.26 2.03 13.76
CA ASP A 802 -2.07 3.21 13.43
C ASP A 802 -1.59 4.51 14.09
N MET A 803 -0.59 4.43 14.96
CA MET A 803 -0.08 5.63 15.66
C MET A 803 0.65 6.53 14.66
N PRO A 804 0.27 7.82 14.56
CA PRO A 804 0.94 8.75 13.65
C PRO A 804 2.27 9.31 14.17
N ALA A 805 2.69 8.96 15.38
CA ALA A 805 4.01 9.32 15.92
C ALA A 805 5.13 8.56 15.20
N ALA A 806 6.33 9.13 15.17
CA ALA A 806 7.52 8.47 14.65
C ALA A 806 7.80 7.16 15.42
N ALA A 807 8.10 6.09 14.70
CA ALA A 807 8.29 4.76 15.31
C ALA A 807 9.39 4.76 16.38
N GLU A 808 10.50 5.46 16.12
CA GLU A 808 11.60 5.64 17.07
C GLU A 808 11.16 6.34 18.37
N GLU A 809 10.23 7.29 18.29
CA GLU A 809 9.71 8.00 19.46
C GLU A 809 8.76 7.14 20.29
N ILE A 810 7.99 6.27 19.63
CA ILE A 810 7.13 5.28 20.33
C ILE A 810 8.02 4.30 21.09
N VAL A 811 9.03 3.74 20.45
CA VAL A 811 10.01 2.82 21.06
C VAL A 811 10.74 3.49 22.22
N ALA A 812 11.16 4.76 22.05
CA ALA A 812 11.82 5.52 23.11
C ALA A 812 10.91 5.72 24.35
N ALA A 813 9.61 5.99 24.12
CA ALA A 813 8.62 6.13 25.21
C ALA A 813 8.44 4.81 25.97
N GLU A 814 8.32 3.67 25.26
CA GLU A 814 8.21 2.33 25.84
C GLU A 814 9.46 1.97 26.66
N HIS A 815 10.66 2.24 26.14
CA HIS A 815 11.95 2.00 26.85
C HIS A 815 12.11 2.87 28.08
N GLU A 816 11.53 4.07 28.09
CA GLU A 816 11.51 4.96 29.27
C GLU A 816 10.50 4.50 30.34
N GLY A 817 9.65 3.50 30.06
CA GLY A 817 8.70 2.90 30.97
C GLY A 817 7.28 3.47 30.91
N ILE A 818 6.94 4.21 29.85
CA ILE A 818 5.57 4.67 29.61
C ILE A 818 4.72 3.49 29.13
N LYS A 819 3.58 3.29 29.76
CA LYS A 819 2.57 2.32 29.32
C LYS A 819 1.78 2.88 28.15
N ILE A 820 1.54 2.05 27.12
CA ILE A 820 0.64 2.38 26.01
C ILE A 820 -0.49 1.33 25.98
N GLU A 821 -1.71 1.81 26.20
CA GLU A 821 -2.91 0.99 26.17
C GLU A 821 -3.67 1.26 24.86
N TYR A 822 -3.86 0.21 24.06
CA TYR A 822 -4.49 0.29 22.74
C TYR A 822 -5.98 -0.05 22.79
N LEU A 823 -6.72 0.37 21.77
CA LEU A 823 -8.17 0.13 21.63
C LEU A 823 -8.97 0.66 22.80
N ILE A 824 -8.62 1.87 23.29
CA ILE A 824 -9.28 2.53 24.40
C ILE A 824 -9.67 3.95 23.98
N ALA A 825 -10.92 4.32 24.26
CA ALA A 825 -11.42 5.68 24.06
C ALA A 825 -12.00 6.25 25.37
N PRO A 826 -11.78 7.55 25.69
CA PRO A 826 -12.36 8.21 26.84
C PRO A 826 -13.87 8.36 26.68
N LEU A 827 -14.61 8.21 27.79
CA LEU A 827 -16.05 8.43 27.88
C LEU A 827 -16.37 9.72 28.67
N CYS A 828 -15.75 9.88 29.84
CA CYS A 828 -15.83 11.09 30.62
C CYS A 828 -14.62 11.22 31.57
N VAL A 829 -14.35 12.45 32.05
CA VAL A 829 -13.38 12.70 33.11
C VAL A 829 -14.10 12.76 34.45
N VAL A 830 -13.74 11.87 35.36
CA VAL A 830 -14.31 11.79 36.70
C VAL A 830 -13.59 12.79 37.59
N GLY A 831 -14.34 13.57 38.37
CA GLY A 831 -13.78 14.59 39.26
C GLY A 831 -14.40 14.66 40.64
N SER A 832 -13.65 15.20 41.57
CA SER A 832 -14.10 15.56 42.92
C SER A 832 -13.62 16.96 43.28
N ASN A 833 -14.47 17.75 43.88
CA ASN A 833 -14.16 19.13 44.24
C ASN A 833 -13.62 19.99 43.08
N GLY A 834 -14.15 19.79 41.87
CA GLY A 834 -13.77 20.53 40.67
C GLY A 834 -12.39 20.17 40.10
N ARG A 835 -11.80 19.02 40.50
CA ARG A 835 -10.50 18.52 40.03
C ARG A 835 -10.65 17.09 39.53
N ALA A 836 -9.94 16.75 38.47
CA ALA A 836 -9.87 15.41 37.94
C ALA A 836 -9.28 14.43 38.96
N THR A 837 -9.90 13.25 39.09
CA THR A 837 -9.48 12.14 39.95
C THR A 837 -9.44 10.82 39.20
N GLY A 838 -9.94 10.78 37.96
CA GLY A 838 -9.97 9.62 37.13
C GLY A 838 -10.47 9.94 35.73
N ILE A 839 -10.38 8.96 34.86
CA ILE A 839 -10.96 8.97 33.51
C ILE A 839 -11.68 7.65 33.28
N GLU A 840 -12.95 7.73 32.91
CA GLU A 840 -13.74 6.58 32.51
C GLU A 840 -13.55 6.34 31.00
N CYS A 841 -13.30 5.12 30.64
CA CYS A 841 -12.96 4.70 29.29
C CYS A 841 -13.79 3.51 28.83
N LEU A 842 -13.92 3.38 27.50
CA LEU A 842 -14.50 2.21 26.81
C LEU A 842 -13.42 1.47 26.03
N ARG A 843 -13.49 0.13 26.08
CA ARG A 843 -12.71 -0.69 25.15
C ARG A 843 -13.31 -0.61 23.74
N GLN A 844 -12.44 -0.67 22.76
CA GLN A 844 -12.80 -0.59 21.35
C GLN A 844 -12.52 -1.94 20.66
N LYS A 845 -13.20 -2.18 19.54
CA LYS A 845 -12.82 -3.18 18.54
C LYS A 845 -12.68 -2.49 17.18
N LEU A 846 -11.94 -3.11 16.29
CA LEU A 846 -11.81 -2.60 14.94
C LEU A 846 -13.02 -3.01 14.10
N GLY A 847 -13.63 -2.06 13.41
CA GLY A 847 -14.73 -2.23 12.45
C GLY A 847 -14.25 -2.00 11.01
N ASP A 848 -15.16 -1.44 10.18
CA ASP A 848 -14.88 -1.16 8.76
C ASP A 848 -13.77 -0.13 8.56
N PHE A 849 -13.18 -0.11 7.36
CA PHE A 849 -12.17 0.88 6.99
C PHE A 849 -12.78 2.28 6.84
N ASP A 850 -12.06 3.29 7.30
CA ASP A 850 -12.37 4.69 7.02
C ASP A 850 -11.81 5.12 5.64
N SER A 851 -12.08 6.35 5.22
CA SER A 851 -11.60 6.89 3.92
C SER A 851 -10.07 6.99 3.82
N SER A 852 -9.35 6.89 4.94
CA SER A 852 -7.89 6.87 4.98
C SER A 852 -7.30 5.45 4.96
N GLY A 853 -8.16 4.42 4.86
CA GLY A 853 -7.75 3.02 4.84
C GLY A 853 -7.38 2.43 6.21
N ARG A 854 -7.76 3.12 7.31
CA ARG A 854 -7.58 2.60 8.67
C ARG A 854 -8.90 2.04 9.20
N LYS A 855 -8.85 0.93 9.92
CA LYS A 855 -10.05 0.38 10.56
C LYS A 855 -10.61 1.35 11.61
N ARG A 856 -11.92 1.59 11.58
CA ARG A 856 -12.61 2.47 12.54
C ARG A 856 -12.68 1.81 13.90
N PRO A 857 -12.31 2.50 14.99
CA PRO A 857 -12.58 1.99 16.31
C PRO A 857 -14.10 2.04 16.60
N VAL A 858 -14.66 0.94 17.11
CA VAL A 858 -16.06 0.77 17.47
C VAL A 858 -16.14 0.39 18.94
N ALA A 859 -16.91 1.13 19.73
CA ALA A 859 -17.04 0.91 21.14
C ALA A 859 -17.69 -0.44 21.48
N ILE A 860 -17.13 -1.15 22.46
CA ILE A 860 -17.68 -2.38 23.01
C ILE A 860 -18.57 -1.98 24.20
N LYS A 861 -19.89 -2.08 24.05
CA LYS A 861 -20.86 -1.76 25.12
C LYS A 861 -20.67 -2.70 26.31
N GLY A 862 -20.70 -2.13 27.52
CA GLY A 862 -20.51 -2.90 28.76
C GLY A 862 -19.05 -3.18 29.11
N SER A 863 -18.10 -2.49 28.47
CA SER A 863 -16.66 -2.61 28.73
C SER A 863 -16.09 -1.36 29.44
N GLU A 864 -16.96 -0.57 30.03
CA GLU A 864 -16.59 0.63 30.77
C GLU A 864 -15.67 0.32 31.94
N PHE A 865 -14.64 1.10 32.12
CA PHE A 865 -13.72 1.02 33.26
C PHE A 865 -13.15 2.38 33.60
N THR A 866 -12.80 2.58 34.85
CA THR A 866 -12.20 3.83 35.32
C THR A 866 -10.73 3.64 35.63
N LEU A 867 -9.89 4.50 35.04
CA LEU A 867 -8.49 4.66 35.39
C LEU A 867 -8.35 5.83 36.37
N SER A 868 -7.80 5.58 37.56
CA SER A 868 -7.52 6.61 38.52
C SER A 868 -6.30 7.43 38.10
N VAL A 869 -6.49 8.72 37.85
CA VAL A 869 -5.43 9.66 37.44
C VAL A 869 -5.63 11.02 38.10
N ASP A 870 -4.53 11.74 38.30
CA ASP A 870 -4.54 13.10 38.88
C ASP A 870 -4.60 14.16 37.78
N THR A 871 -4.16 13.78 36.56
CA THR A 871 -4.14 14.66 35.39
C THR A 871 -4.47 13.89 34.12
N VAL A 872 -5.21 14.53 33.22
CA VAL A 872 -5.52 14.08 31.87
C VAL A 872 -4.96 15.08 30.86
N ILE A 873 -4.18 14.61 29.87
CA ILE A 873 -3.63 15.44 28.80
C ILE A 873 -4.24 15.00 27.46
N ALA A 874 -5.08 15.84 26.85
CA ALA A 874 -5.73 15.59 25.57
C ALA A 874 -4.83 16.02 24.41
N ALA A 875 -4.18 15.05 23.74
CA ALA A 875 -3.26 15.28 22.60
C ALA A 875 -3.81 14.62 21.32
N ILE A 876 -5.08 14.92 21.01
CA ILE A 876 -5.86 14.28 19.91
C ILE A 876 -5.90 15.08 18.62
N GLY A 877 -5.25 16.23 18.57
CA GLY A 877 -5.16 17.09 17.40
C GLY A 877 -4.94 18.55 17.78
N GLN A 878 -4.67 19.36 16.75
CA GLN A 878 -4.39 20.80 16.86
C GLN A 878 -5.19 21.57 15.83
N ALA A 879 -5.45 22.86 16.09
CA ALA A 879 -6.12 23.77 15.18
C ALA A 879 -5.47 25.15 15.19
N PRO A 880 -5.54 25.92 14.09
CA PRO A 880 -5.14 27.32 14.05
C PRO A 880 -6.04 28.21 14.93
N ASP A 881 -5.48 29.28 15.49
CA ASP A 881 -6.25 30.39 16.03
C ASP A 881 -6.30 31.54 15.01
N LEU A 882 -7.42 31.67 14.32
CA LEU A 882 -7.64 32.69 13.29
C LEU A 882 -8.53 33.83 13.78
N SER A 883 -8.76 33.94 15.11
CA SER A 883 -9.63 34.93 15.71
C SER A 883 -9.16 36.39 15.51
N PHE A 884 -7.91 36.58 15.14
CA PHE A 884 -7.32 37.89 14.85
C PHE A 884 -7.65 38.44 13.45
N VAL A 885 -8.22 37.63 12.56
CA VAL A 885 -8.59 38.02 11.21
C VAL A 885 -10.03 38.54 11.18
N PRO A 886 -10.26 39.83 10.89
CA PRO A 886 -11.61 40.37 10.83
C PRO A 886 -12.43 39.78 9.66
N ALA A 887 -13.73 39.65 9.85
CA ALA A 887 -14.63 39.12 8.82
C ALA A 887 -14.60 39.95 7.52
N GLU A 888 -14.42 41.28 7.67
CA GLU A 888 -14.32 42.23 6.56
C GLU A 888 -12.96 42.23 5.83
N SER A 889 -11.99 41.46 6.30
CA SER A 889 -10.64 41.39 5.70
C SER A 889 -10.62 40.89 4.24
N GLY A 890 -11.67 40.20 3.79
CA GLY A 890 -11.72 39.52 2.52
C GLY A 890 -10.87 38.23 2.46
N VAL A 891 -10.29 37.80 3.59
CA VAL A 891 -9.57 36.52 3.72
C VAL A 891 -10.55 35.43 4.18
N LYS A 892 -10.80 34.43 3.36
CA LYS A 892 -11.72 33.34 3.66
C LYS A 892 -11.06 32.23 4.47
N VAL A 893 -11.87 31.60 5.31
CA VAL A 893 -11.52 30.43 6.13
C VAL A 893 -12.43 29.29 5.71
N ASN A 894 -11.85 28.09 5.50
CA ASN A 894 -12.58 26.90 5.08
C ASN A 894 -13.26 26.19 6.29
N LYS A 895 -14.02 25.15 6.00
CA LYS A 895 -14.72 24.34 7.02
C LYS A 895 -13.82 23.64 8.04
N TRP A 896 -12.52 23.59 7.78
CA TRP A 896 -11.51 23.00 8.65
C TRP A 896 -10.82 24.04 9.54
N SER A 897 -11.34 25.27 9.59
CA SER A 897 -10.72 26.41 10.29
C SER A 897 -9.30 26.74 9.81
N CYS A 898 -9.02 26.52 8.53
CA CYS A 898 -7.77 26.88 7.85
C CYS A 898 -8.03 27.98 6.82
N PHE A 899 -6.99 28.74 6.45
CA PHE A 899 -7.10 29.73 5.40
C PHE A 899 -7.36 29.07 4.06
N ASP A 900 -8.24 29.71 3.28
CA ASP A 900 -8.54 29.30 1.91
C ASP A 900 -7.60 30.01 0.96
N VAL A 901 -6.88 29.26 0.12
CA VAL A 901 -5.89 29.77 -0.83
C VAL A 901 -6.28 29.41 -2.25
N LYS A 902 -5.71 30.11 -3.24
CA LYS A 902 -6.03 29.92 -4.64
C LYS A 902 -5.30 28.72 -5.24
N ASP A 903 -5.89 28.12 -6.27
CA ASP A 903 -5.28 26.99 -6.98
C ASP A 903 -4.11 27.40 -7.90
N ASP A 904 -4.15 28.61 -8.45
CA ASP A 904 -3.16 29.13 -9.39
C ASP A 904 -1.93 29.80 -8.72
N ILE A 905 -2.10 30.31 -7.48
CA ILE A 905 -1.02 30.84 -6.63
C ILE A 905 -1.20 30.23 -5.24
N ALA A 906 -0.48 29.16 -4.98
CA ALA A 906 -0.73 28.24 -3.87
C ALA A 906 -0.66 28.86 -2.46
N SER A 907 -0.10 30.04 -2.28
CA SER A 907 -0.10 30.77 -0.99
C SER A 907 -1.02 31.99 -0.97
N GLN A 908 -1.56 32.46 -2.11
CA GLN A 908 -2.38 33.67 -2.15
C GLN A 908 -3.81 33.38 -1.67
N THR A 909 -4.29 34.17 -0.71
CA THR A 909 -5.67 34.06 -0.20
C THR A 909 -6.66 34.67 -1.19
N THR A 910 -7.95 34.65 -0.81
CA THR A 910 -9.01 35.39 -1.57
C THR A 910 -8.80 36.89 -1.63
N ASN A 911 -8.04 37.46 -0.71
CA ASN A 911 -7.57 38.86 -0.77
C ASN A 911 -6.14 38.88 -1.34
N ALA A 912 -5.95 39.52 -2.52
CA ALA A 912 -4.71 39.47 -3.29
C ALA A 912 -3.45 40.04 -2.55
N LYS A 913 -3.62 40.80 -1.49
CA LYS A 913 -2.53 41.38 -0.68
C LYS A 913 -2.06 40.43 0.41
N PHE A 914 -2.89 39.43 0.77
CA PHE A 914 -2.63 38.48 1.84
C PHE A 914 -2.28 37.11 1.29
N PHE A 915 -1.20 36.55 1.80
CA PHE A 915 -0.71 35.20 1.51
C PHE A 915 -0.77 34.39 2.80
N ALA A 916 -0.93 33.09 2.72
CA ALA A 916 -0.99 32.21 3.89
C ALA A 916 -0.26 30.90 3.64
N GLY A 917 0.25 30.26 4.69
CA GLY A 917 0.95 28.99 4.55
C GLY A 917 1.25 28.30 5.87
N GLY A 918 1.92 27.13 5.77
CA GLY A 918 2.17 26.25 6.91
C GLY A 918 0.89 25.64 7.46
N ASP A 919 0.90 25.28 8.75
CA ASP A 919 -0.21 24.59 9.42
C ASP A 919 -1.52 25.38 9.42
N ALA A 920 -1.47 26.69 9.19
CA ALA A 920 -2.66 27.53 9.08
C ALA A 920 -3.44 27.33 7.76
N VAL A 921 -2.85 26.67 6.78
CA VAL A 921 -3.46 26.30 5.47
C VAL A 921 -3.69 24.80 5.40
N THR A 922 -2.66 24.00 5.71
CA THR A 922 -2.67 22.54 5.51
C THR A 922 -3.22 21.75 6.70
N GLY A 923 -3.44 22.39 7.84
CA GLY A 923 -3.55 21.73 9.13
C GLY A 923 -2.17 21.34 9.69
N PRO A 924 -2.11 20.84 10.96
CA PRO A 924 -0.86 20.47 11.62
C PRO A 924 -0.02 19.49 10.81
N SER A 925 1.27 19.80 10.60
CA SER A 925 2.17 19.01 9.78
C SER A 925 3.59 19.01 10.37
N THR A 926 4.62 18.84 9.53
CA THR A 926 6.01 18.68 9.94
C THR A 926 6.83 19.95 9.67
N VAL A 927 7.96 20.08 10.39
CA VAL A 927 8.85 21.24 10.25
C VAL A 927 9.31 21.44 8.81
N ILE A 928 9.65 20.36 8.10
CA ILE A 928 10.17 20.44 6.73
C ILE A 928 9.10 20.92 5.72
N LYS A 929 7.83 20.56 5.94
CA LYS A 929 6.71 21.06 5.12
C LYS A 929 6.40 22.52 5.42
N ALA A 930 6.55 22.95 6.67
CA ALA A 930 6.40 24.35 7.04
C ALA A 930 7.52 25.21 6.39
N ILE A 931 8.76 24.72 6.32
CA ILE A 931 9.86 25.35 5.59
C ILE A 931 9.52 25.44 4.10
N ALA A 932 9.03 24.35 3.49
CA ALA A 932 8.62 24.36 2.08
C ALA A 932 7.52 25.39 1.79
N ALA A 933 6.51 25.49 2.68
CA ALA A 933 5.46 26.50 2.57
C ALA A 933 6.01 27.93 2.67
N GLY A 934 7.03 28.16 3.50
CA GLY A 934 7.73 29.44 3.62
C GLY A 934 8.47 29.83 2.33
N HIS A 935 9.17 28.88 1.69
CA HIS A 935 9.81 29.07 0.40
C HIS A 935 8.81 29.41 -0.70
N GLY A 936 7.74 28.60 -0.82
CA GLY A 936 6.68 28.83 -1.81
C GLY A 936 6.02 30.22 -1.64
N ALA A 937 5.71 30.58 -0.39
CA ALA A 937 5.11 31.90 -0.13
C ALA A 937 6.05 33.06 -0.50
N ALA A 938 7.36 32.93 -0.27
CA ALA A 938 8.32 33.96 -0.67
C ALA A 938 8.43 34.10 -2.20
N GLU A 939 8.34 32.99 -2.92
CA GLU A 939 8.30 32.96 -4.38
C GLU A 939 7.01 33.60 -4.92
N ASP A 940 5.87 33.25 -4.37
CA ASP A 940 4.56 33.76 -4.76
C ASP A 940 4.45 35.26 -4.49
N ILE A 941 4.93 35.77 -3.34
CA ILE A 941 4.92 37.19 -2.98
C ILE A 941 5.83 37.97 -3.91
N ASP A 942 7.08 37.54 -4.12
CA ASP A 942 8.02 38.20 -5.01
C ASP A 942 7.50 38.21 -6.45
N GLY A 943 7.00 37.08 -6.93
CA GLY A 943 6.40 36.95 -8.26
C GLY A 943 5.20 37.88 -8.46
N TRP A 944 4.30 37.96 -7.46
CA TRP A 944 3.14 38.86 -7.51
C TRP A 944 3.57 40.34 -7.52
N ILE A 945 4.53 40.74 -6.68
CA ILE A 945 5.05 42.13 -6.67
C ILE A 945 5.71 42.47 -7.99
N ARG A 946 6.59 41.62 -8.51
CA ARG A 946 7.29 41.84 -9.77
C ARG A 946 6.34 41.92 -10.94
N LYS A 947 5.34 41.04 -11.01
CA LYS A 947 4.30 41.08 -12.03
C LYS A 947 3.52 42.39 -11.99
N LYS A 948 3.15 42.84 -10.78
CA LYS A 948 2.47 44.16 -10.58
C LYS A 948 3.30 45.34 -11.05
N ASN A 949 4.63 45.26 -10.86
CA ASN A 949 5.56 46.33 -11.24
C ASN A 949 6.07 46.20 -12.69
N GLY A 950 5.72 45.14 -13.42
CA GLY A 950 6.24 44.88 -14.78
C GLY A 950 7.70 44.45 -14.83
N GLU A 951 8.20 43.84 -13.73
CA GLU A 951 9.59 43.42 -13.58
C GLU A 951 9.78 41.93 -13.97
N PRO A 952 10.98 41.54 -14.43
CA PRO A 952 11.28 40.11 -14.67
C PRO A 952 11.33 39.34 -13.38
N ALA A 953 11.18 38.01 -13.48
CA ALA A 953 11.35 37.09 -12.34
C ALA A 953 12.71 37.25 -11.65
N TRP A 954 12.76 37.04 -10.36
CA TRP A 954 14.01 37.07 -9.60
C TRP A 954 14.94 35.93 -10.03
N VAL A 955 16.20 36.27 -10.22
CA VAL A 955 17.25 35.31 -10.51
C VAL A 955 18.22 35.31 -9.33
N PRO A 956 18.48 34.15 -8.71
CA PRO A 956 19.47 34.08 -7.64
C PRO A 956 20.83 34.59 -8.10
N PRO A 957 21.60 35.29 -7.23
CA PRO A 957 22.97 35.64 -7.53
C PRO A 957 23.79 34.39 -7.90
N SER A 958 24.75 34.54 -8.80
CA SER A 958 25.67 33.46 -9.14
C SER A 958 26.44 33.02 -7.90
N GLU A 959 26.23 31.80 -7.46
CA GLU A 959 26.98 31.22 -6.32
C GLU A 959 28.25 30.53 -6.80
N GLU A 960 29.24 30.44 -5.92
CA GLU A 960 30.42 29.61 -6.12
C GLU A 960 30.01 28.15 -6.30
N GLN A 961 30.41 27.55 -7.42
CA GLN A 961 30.12 26.16 -7.69
C GLN A 961 30.96 25.27 -6.78
N ILE A 962 30.30 24.59 -5.84
CA ILE A 962 30.94 23.59 -5.01
C ILE A 962 31.15 22.33 -5.84
N HIS A 963 32.42 21.94 -6.05
CA HIS A 963 32.71 20.66 -6.72
C HIS A 963 32.30 19.50 -5.84
N ILE A 964 31.37 18.68 -6.31
CA ILE A 964 30.90 17.48 -5.63
C ILE A 964 31.75 16.28 -6.08
N PRO A 965 32.38 15.55 -5.17
CA PRO A 965 33.18 14.38 -5.53
C PRO A 965 32.32 13.31 -6.19
N PHE A 966 32.81 12.79 -7.31
CA PHE A 966 32.19 11.67 -8.02
C PHE A 966 32.88 10.39 -7.56
N VAL A 967 32.34 9.77 -6.50
CA VAL A 967 32.83 8.46 -6.01
C VAL A 967 31.62 7.52 -5.97
N VAL A 968 31.66 6.52 -6.81
CA VAL A 968 30.72 5.39 -6.81
C VAL A 968 31.53 4.15 -6.47
N ASP A 969 31.08 3.39 -5.48
CA ASP A 969 31.75 2.14 -5.11
C ASP A 969 31.40 1.06 -6.16
N GLU A 970 32.40 0.36 -6.67
CA GLU A 970 32.25 -0.68 -7.72
C GLU A 970 31.42 -1.88 -7.21
N GLU A 971 31.52 -2.19 -5.92
CA GLU A 971 30.73 -3.26 -5.27
C GLU A 971 29.94 -2.69 -4.09
N THR A 972 28.65 -2.98 -4.06
CA THR A 972 27.79 -2.63 -2.93
C THR A 972 27.72 -3.81 -1.97
N VAL A 973 28.33 -3.65 -0.79
CA VAL A 973 28.30 -4.66 0.28
C VAL A 973 27.19 -4.34 1.27
N GLU A 974 26.46 -5.35 1.72
CA GLU A 974 25.49 -5.22 2.82
C GLU A 974 26.21 -4.75 4.09
N CYS A 975 25.70 -3.69 4.68
CA CYS A 975 26.24 -3.10 5.90
C CYS A 975 25.11 -2.47 6.70
N PRO A 976 24.92 -2.85 7.98
CA PRO A 976 23.85 -2.28 8.79
C PRO A 976 24.03 -0.76 8.99
N GLN A 977 22.90 -0.07 9.14
CA GLN A 977 22.86 1.36 9.46
C GLN A 977 23.65 1.66 10.75
N ALA A 978 24.34 2.79 10.80
CA ALA A 978 25.02 3.21 12.01
C ALA A 978 23.99 3.64 13.06
N HIS A 979 24.03 3.01 14.24
CA HIS A 979 23.17 3.37 15.35
C HIS A 979 23.45 4.77 15.87
N MET A 980 22.39 5.58 16.09
CA MET A 980 22.47 6.85 16.80
C MET A 980 22.74 6.59 18.28
N PRO A 981 23.84 7.11 18.85
CA PRO A 981 24.09 7.00 20.29
C PRO A 981 23.05 7.80 21.08
N GLU A 982 22.48 7.17 22.09
CA GLU A 982 21.49 7.79 22.98
C GLU A 982 21.91 7.68 24.45
N LEU A 983 21.35 8.56 25.28
CA LEU A 983 21.43 8.43 26.72
C LEU A 983 20.68 7.18 27.19
N GLU A 984 21.24 6.48 28.19
CA GLU A 984 20.61 5.31 28.81
C GLU A 984 19.20 5.65 29.34
N ALA A 985 18.24 4.72 29.14
CA ALA A 985 16.84 4.94 29.46
C ALA A 985 16.60 5.36 30.92
N ASP A 986 17.28 4.68 31.86
CA ASP A 986 17.19 4.99 33.30
C ASP A 986 17.74 6.35 33.68
N PHE A 987 18.70 6.86 32.93
CA PHE A 987 19.25 8.20 33.11
C PHE A 987 18.33 9.26 32.48
N ARG A 988 17.96 9.08 31.19
CA ARG A 988 17.23 10.08 30.43
C ARG A 988 15.80 10.32 30.93
N ARG A 989 15.13 9.31 31.53
CA ARG A 989 13.79 9.48 32.11
C ARG A 989 13.74 10.38 33.37
N LYS A 990 14.88 10.72 33.95
CA LYS A 990 15.00 11.52 35.17
C LYS A 990 15.60 12.91 34.95
N ASN A 991 15.89 13.28 33.71
CA ASN A 991 16.50 14.57 33.38
C ASN A 991 16.04 15.05 32.00
N PHE A 992 16.40 16.29 31.65
CA PHE A 992 16.03 16.96 30.41
C PHE A 992 17.25 17.20 29.48
N ALA A 993 18.33 16.43 29.64
CA ALA A 993 19.46 16.47 28.71
C ALA A 993 19.06 15.96 27.34
N GLU A 994 19.73 16.42 26.30
CA GLU A 994 19.49 15.96 24.92
C GLU A 994 19.67 14.44 24.83
N VAL A 995 18.64 13.74 24.35
CA VAL A 995 18.59 12.26 24.35
C VAL A 995 19.54 11.68 23.32
N GLU A 996 19.47 12.12 22.07
CA GLU A 996 20.34 11.71 20.98
C GLU A 996 21.70 12.42 21.11
N LEU A 997 22.83 11.70 21.07
CA LEU A 997 24.15 12.27 21.30
C LEU A 997 24.90 12.72 20.04
N GLY A 998 24.38 12.39 18.86
CA GLY A 998 25.01 12.66 17.56
C GLY A 998 26.07 11.61 17.17
N TYR A 999 26.34 11.52 15.87
CA TYR A 999 27.38 10.62 15.36
C TYR A 999 28.80 11.15 15.67
N LYS A 1000 29.70 10.21 15.99
CA LYS A 1000 31.15 10.43 15.93
C LYS A 1000 31.62 10.38 14.47
N LYS A 1001 32.80 10.90 14.18
CA LYS A 1001 33.39 10.98 12.84
C LYS A 1001 33.37 9.64 12.12
N ASP A 1002 33.82 8.56 12.77
CA ASP A 1002 33.89 7.24 12.16
C ASP A 1002 32.54 6.65 11.84
N GLN A 1003 31.51 6.90 12.70
CA GLN A 1003 30.13 6.51 12.45
C GLN A 1003 29.55 7.26 11.25
N ALA A 1004 29.78 8.57 11.16
CA ALA A 1004 29.29 9.39 10.07
C ALA A 1004 29.95 9.02 8.73
N LEU A 1005 31.25 8.73 8.72
CA LEU A 1005 31.95 8.26 7.53
C LEU A 1005 31.44 6.89 7.08
N LYS A 1006 31.32 5.94 8.01
CA LYS A 1006 30.74 4.61 7.73
C LYS A 1006 29.34 4.72 7.16
N GLU A 1007 28.47 5.55 7.74
CA GLU A 1007 27.11 5.74 7.25
C GLU A 1007 27.08 6.43 5.88
N ALA A 1008 27.96 7.40 5.65
CA ALA A 1008 28.04 8.11 4.37
C ALA A 1008 28.48 7.19 3.21
N THR A 1009 29.31 6.16 3.46
CA THR A 1009 29.72 5.18 2.44
C THR A 1009 28.59 4.26 2.01
N ARG A 1010 27.50 4.16 2.76
CA ARG A 1010 26.29 3.39 2.37
C ARG A 1010 25.47 4.06 1.27
N CYS A 1011 25.73 5.34 0.95
CA CYS A 1011 25.00 6.04 -0.09
C CYS A 1011 25.35 5.53 -1.50
N LEU A 1012 24.34 5.06 -2.24
CA LEU A 1012 24.46 4.51 -3.60
C LEU A 1012 24.73 5.56 -4.68
N ARG A 1013 24.75 6.86 -4.38
CA ARG A 1013 24.94 7.95 -5.35
C ARG A 1013 23.99 7.85 -6.56
N CYS A 1014 22.68 7.69 -6.27
CA CYS A 1014 21.64 7.58 -7.30
C CYS A 1014 21.58 8.78 -8.25
N ASP A 1015 22.17 9.93 -7.89
CA ASP A 1015 22.34 11.12 -8.72
C ASP A 1015 23.40 10.96 -9.82
N ALA A 1016 24.29 9.99 -9.68
CA ALA A 1016 25.37 9.72 -10.61
C ALA A 1016 25.00 8.78 -11.75
N GLU A 1017 23.84 8.11 -11.65
CA GLU A 1017 23.33 7.17 -12.67
C GLU A 1017 22.59 7.83 -13.84
N ILE A 1018 22.46 9.18 -13.85
CA ILE A 1018 21.62 9.92 -14.82
C ILE A 1018 22.48 10.67 -15.81
#